data_cdcd07d241ac9b43485ff711b63b718b
#
_entry.id   cdcd07d241ac9b43485ff711b63b718b
#
_cell.length_a   1.000
_cell.length_b   1.000
_cell.length_c   1.000
_cell.angle_alpha   90.00
_cell.angle_beta   90.00
_cell.angle_gamma   90.00
#
_symmetry.space_group_name_H-M   'P 1'
#
loop_
_entity.id
_entity.type
_entity.pdbx_description
1 polymer ?
#
loop_
_entity_poly.entity_id
_entity_poly.type
_entity_poly.pdbx_seq_one_letter_code
_entity_poly.pdbx_strand_id
1 'polypeptide(L)'
;MAMIKSRKHAQTRFNQHMSAALAAMLLPVAAHAAEAAAAPEADQAKPQTLKEVQVNASRENDFKAERASSAKYTEKLVDTAQTLTVIKKELIEQQGATTLTEALRNTPGVGAFFLGENGNTNTGDTIYMRGFDASASIFVDGVRDVGSISRDTFNIEQIDVLKGPAGTDNGRSTPTGSINLVSKQPTLENAYQGSLTLGSGKQRRGTADINQVINADTGTAFRINLLDQDSENAGRDVVKNKRWGVAPSVAFGLNGPTRVYLNYYHVKQDNIPDGGVPTIGLPGYTAPATTAAVANMTTAPMVDPENFYGTRLDHDNVTADMATVKVEHDFAGGAKLANTSRYGRNKQDYMLTAFMMTAANMGGTTTTNYDSWTMRRSNPTFKDQQNEILTNQTTLTASFDTGAVKHTVVGGIEFTNEKQTNYTLALATGQALPVANFYHPNVNDVANVSYARTGARNQGEISTQSAYVFDTIKYGDWIFNAGARMDHFNLDFSAITATNTVTAMSVGDNLWTGKLSALYKPTADSSVYALVGSSKLPPGAGNFTLSTSATSAANPKFEPQETKNYELGTKWDLLDQKLSLTGAVFRTVVKNEVEVDPTNTAVAYQNGKKRVQGIELGVVGAITREWLVTAGYTRQSTSVEVGRTITASGENQLTYTPKQAFTAWTTYTLPFGLQVGGGARFSDKLARGTDGAIGTPKYADSYWVFDAMAAYTINKHVDLRLNVYNLGDKEYVQAINKSGYRYTPGTPRSASLTANFKF
;
A
#
# COMPACT_ATOMS: atom_id res chain seq x y z
N MET A 1 -9.02 35.29 42.12
CA MET A 1 -7.60 35.09 41.85
C MET A 1 -7.27 33.65 42.21
N ALA A 2 -7.23 32.76 41.27
CA ALA A 2 -6.74 31.41 41.45
C ALA A 2 -5.85 31.08 40.27
N MET A 3 -4.55 30.90 40.50
CA MET A 3 -3.54 30.59 39.51
C MET A 3 -3.74 29.19 38.96
N ILE A 4 -3.93 29.06 37.65
CA ILE A 4 -3.91 27.80 36.93
C ILE A 4 -2.45 27.48 36.62
N LYS A 5 -1.91 26.45 37.28
CA LYS A 5 -0.57 25.89 36.98
C LYS A 5 -0.61 25.16 35.66
N SER A 6 0.19 25.64 34.71
CA SER A 6 0.41 25.05 33.39
C SER A 6 1.03 23.64 33.50
N ARG A 7 0.38 22.65 32.89
CA ARG A 7 0.90 21.25 32.73
C ARG A 7 1.94 21.14 31.61
N LYS A 8 3.05 21.84 31.71
CA LYS A 8 4.17 21.76 30.72
C LYS A 8 5.17 20.62 30.97
N HIS A 9 4.98 19.76 31.98
CA HIS A 9 6.03 18.78 32.37
C HIS A 9 5.77 17.32 31.99
N ALA A 10 4.65 16.96 31.39
CA ALA A 10 4.36 15.55 31.05
C ALA A 10 4.99 15.10 29.71
N GLN A 11 5.07 15.99 28.72
CA GLN A 11 5.61 15.64 27.39
C GLN A 11 7.12 15.38 27.38
N THR A 12 7.86 16.11 28.20
CA THR A 12 9.34 15.97 28.24
C THR A 12 9.78 14.65 28.90
N ARG A 13 8.97 14.08 29.79
CA ARG A 13 9.34 12.83 30.50
C ARG A 13 9.10 11.57 29.66
N PHE A 14 8.10 11.56 28.78
CA PHE A 14 7.82 10.38 27.92
C PHE A 14 8.89 10.19 26.85
N ASN A 15 9.30 11.28 26.20
CA ASN A 15 10.40 11.23 25.20
C ASN A 15 11.75 10.86 25.83
N GLN A 16 12.00 11.25 27.09
CA GLN A 16 13.23 10.87 27.81
C GLN A 16 13.22 9.38 28.20
N HIS A 17 12.09 8.80 28.56
CA HIS A 17 12.01 7.38 28.90
C HIS A 17 12.12 6.46 27.67
N MET A 18 11.59 6.86 26.51
CA MET A 18 11.77 6.11 25.28
C MET A 18 13.21 6.17 24.76
N SER A 19 13.87 7.32 24.84
CA SER A 19 15.27 7.48 24.48
C SER A 19 16.20 6.69 25.42
N ALA A 20 15.89 6.62 26.70
CA ALA A 20 16.64 5.84 27.69
C ALA A 20 16.40 4.32 27.51
N ALA A 21 15.19 3.89 27.16
CA ALA A 21 14.89 2.50 26.88
C ALA A 21 15.60 2.00 25.58
N LEU A 22 15.68 2.85 24.53
CA LEU A 22 16.44 2.55 23.33
C LEU A 22 17.95 2.43 23.61
N ALA A 23 18.51 3.34 24.42
CA ALA A 23 19.91 3.31 24.82
C ALA A 23 20.26 2.12 25.74
N ALA A 24 19.33 1.74 26.64
CA ALA A 24 19.54 0.60 27.54
C ALA A 24 19.45 -0.76 26.84
N MET A 25 18.76 -0.88 25.68
CA MET A 25 18.70 -2.12 24.91
C MET A 25 19.90 -2.34 23.99
N LEU A 26 20.71 -1.31 23.72
CA LEU A 26 21.94 -1.41 22.92
C LEU A 26 23.18 -1.74 23.73
N LEU A 27 23.16 -1.56 25.05
CA LEU A 27 24.33 -1.74 25.92
C LEU A 27 24.75 -3.21 26.21
N PRO A 28 23.89 -4.24 26.21
CA PRO A 28 24.37 -5.61 26.50
C PRO A 28 25.09 -6.30 25.34
N VAL A 29 24.98 -5.80 24.10
CA VAL A 29 25.62 -6.43 22.92
C VAL A 29 27.11 -6.09 22.82
N ALA A 30 27.55 -4.95 23.34
CA ALA A 30 28.94 -4.55 23.31
C ALA A 30 29.80 -5.20 24.43
N ALA A 31 29.17 -5.67 25.51
CA ALA A 31 29.91 -6.22 26.66
C ALA A 31 30.33 -7.70 26.51
N HIS A 32 29.71 -8.45 25.58
CA HIS A 32 30.01 -9.88 25.36
C HIS A 32 31.03 -10.14 24.24
N ALA A 33 31.46 -9.14 23.49
CA ALA A 33 32.47 -9.31 22.45
C ALA A 33 33.92 -9.30 22.97
N ALA A 34 34.11 -8.98 24.25
CA ALA A 34 35.46 -8.82 24.82
C ALA A 34 35.97 -9.99 25.65
N GLU A 35 35.22 -11.06 25.85
CA GLU A 35 35.56 -12.14 26.81
C GLU A 35 35.73 -13.54 26.20
N ALA A 36 36.05 -13.65 24.91
CA ALA A 36 36.33 -14.92 24.25
C ALA A 36 37.80 -15.06 23.87
N ALA A 37 38.71 -15.00 24.86
CA ALA A 37 40.10 -15.39 24.68
C ALA A 37 40.56 -16.13 25.94
N ALA A 38 40.42 -17.43 25.94
CA ALA A 38 41.23 -18.47 26.55
C ALA A 38 40.40 -19.68 27.02
N ALA A 39 40.46 -20.79 26.31
CA ALA A 39 40.10 -22.11 26.82
C ALA A 39 41.08 -23.14 26.25
N PRO A 40 41.46 -24.18 27.03
CA PRO A 40 42.59 -25.05 26.77
C PRO A 40 42.25 -26.21 25.80
N GLU A 41 43.32 -26.73 25.19
CA GLU A 41 43.35 -27.92 24.33
C GLU A 41 42.68 -29.13 24.98
N ALA A 42 41.82 -29.80 24.25
CA ALA A 42 41.34 -31.16 24.56
C ALA A 42 41.16 -31.96 23.27
N ASP A 43 41.94 -32.97 23.21
CA ASP A 43 41.78 -34.32 22.63
C ASP A 43 41.15 -34.51 21.24
N GLN A 44 41.96 -35.13 20.37
CA GLN A 44 41.62 -35.53 19.00
C GLN A 44 40.60 -36.66 18.95
N ALA A 45 39.38 -36.37 18.56
CA ALA A 45 38.45 -37.35 18.06
C ALA A 45 38.52 -37.46 16.53
N LYS A 46 38.62 -38.68 16.02
CA LYS A 46 38.70 -39.02 14.58
C LYS A 46 37.59 -38.38 13.76
N PRO A 47 37.88 -37.92 12.52
CA PRO A 47 36.85 -37.31 11.67
C PRO A 47 35.80 -38.34 11.24
N GLN A 48 34.57 -38.20 11.70
CA GLN A 48 33.41 -38.80 11.05
C GLN A 48 33.15 -38.06 9.74
N THR A 49 33.31 -38.78 8.64
CA THR A 49 32.85 -38.32 7.32
C THR A 49 31.32 -38.14 7.38
N LEU A 50 30.88 -36.92 7.52
CA LEU A 50 29.50 -36.55 7.29
C LEU A 50 29.15 -36.88 5.83
N LYS A 51 28.06 -37.60 5.61
CA LYS A 51 27.48 -37.80 4.27
C LYS A 51 27.29 -36.43 3.65
N GLU A 52 27.83 -36.29 2.45
CA GLU A 52 27.64 -35.13 1.60
C GLU A 52 26.12 -34.85 1.47
N VAL A 53 25.62 -33.85 2.15
CA VAL A 53 24.26 -33.34 1.93
C VAL A 53 24.35 -32.61 0.61
N GLN A 54 23.96 -33.26 -0.47
CA GLN A 54 23.68 -32.56 -1.73
C GLN A 54 22.49 -31.62 -1.45
N VAL A 55 22.81 -30.39 -1.13
CA VAL A 55 21.86 -29.28 -1.23
C VAL A 55 21.65 -29.07 -2.73
N ASN A 56 20.66 -29.78 -3.29
CA ASN A 56 20.07 -29.36 -4.55
C ASN A 56 19.40 -28.02 -4.28
N ALA A 57 20.14 -26.94 -4.42
CA ALA A 57 19.57 -25.60 -4.55
C ALA A 57 18.75 -25.61 -5.84
N SER A 58 17.49 -26.05 -5.75
CA SER A 58 16.53 -25.76 -6.80
C SER A 58 16.44 -24.25 -6.87
N ARG A 59 16.86 -23.66 -7.99
CA ARG A 59 16.69 -22.23 -8.23
C ARG A 59 15.25 -21.88 -7.92
N GLU A 60 15.05 -20.96 -6.98
CA GLU A 60 13.72 -20.54 -6.57
C GLU A 60 12.93 -20.07 -7.81
N ASN A 61 11.65 -20.42 -7.87
CA ASN A 61 10.79 -20.06 -9.00
C ASN A 61 10.67 -18.53 -9.09
N ASP A 62 10.82 -17.97 -10.28
CA ASP A 62 10.82 -16.51 -10.47
C ASP A 62 9.47 -15.86 -10.07
N PHE A 63 8.34 -16.58 -10.11
CA PHE A 63 7.03 -16.03 -9.75
C PHE A 63 6.52 -16.54 -8.41
N LYS A 64 6.80 -17.79 -8.04
CA LYS A 64 6.29 -18.41 -6.83
C LYS A 64 7.23 -18.19 -5.66
N ALA A 65 6.74 -17.60 -4.57
CA ALA A 65 7.42 -17.56 -3.29
C ALA A 65 7.02 -18.77 -2.44
N GLU A 66 7.95 -19.27 -1.64
CA GLU A 66 7.70 -20.39 -0.72
C GLU A 66 7.13 -19.91 0.63
N ARG A 67 7.50 -18.70 1.07
CA ARG A 67 7.14 -18.14 2.37
C ARG A 67 6.76 -16.67 2.29
N ALA A 68 5.97 -16.21 3.25
CA ALA A 68 5.80 -14.79 3.51
C ALA A 68 7.05 -14.20 4.17
N SER A 69 7.24 -12.90 4.07
CA SER A 69 8.39 -12.19 4.66
C SER A 69 8.30 -12.07 6.19
N SER A 70 7.09 -12.02 6.74
CA SER A 70 6.87 -11.81 8.18
C SER A 70 7.15 -13.06 8.99
N ALA A 71 7.98 -12.94 10.04
CA ALA A 71 8.26 -14.02 10.99
C ALA A 71 7.02 -14.55 11.75
N LYS A 72 5.91 -13.81 11.72
CA LYS A 72 4.62 -14.24 12.30
C LYS A 72 3.97 -15.40 11.50
N TYR A 73 4.41 -15.63 10.25
CA TYR A 73 4.04 -16.76 9.41
C TYR A 73 5.18 -17.77 9.38
N THR A 74 5.13 -18.76 10.27
CA THR A 74 6.21 -19.74 10.48
C THR A 74 6.26 -20.83 9.42
N GLU A 75 5.19 -20.97 8.63
CA GLU A 75 5.01 -22.06 7.68
C GLU A 75 5.23 -21.63 6.23
N LYS A 76 5.35 -22.61 5.31
CA LYS A 76 5.26 -22.37 3.88
C LYS A 76 3.88 -21.80 3.53
N LEU A 77 3.77 -21.10 2.38
CA LEU A 77 2.50 -20.52 1.94
C LEU A 77 1.41 -21.58 1.76
N VAL A 78 1.73 -22.79 1.31
CA VAL A 78 0.79 -23.92 1.20
C VAL A 78 0.25 -24.36 2.57
N ASP A 79 1.00 -24.17 3.63
CA ASP A 79 0.67 -24.54 5.01
C ASP A 79 0.17 -23.33 5.84
N THR A 80 -0.02 -22.18 5.21
CA THR A 80 -0.51 -20.95 5.86
C THR A 80 -2.02 -20.82 5.66
N ALA A 81 -2.78 -20.88 6.75
CA ALA A 81 -4.24 -20.82 6.75
C ALA A 81 -4.78 -19.40 6.58
N GLN A 82 -4.47 -18.75 5.47
CA GLN A 82 -4.95 -17.40 5.11
C GLN A 82 -4.69 -17.09 3.64
N THR A 83 -5.54 -16.28 3.01
CA THR A 83 -5.28 -15.74 1.67
C THR A 83 -4.15 -14.71 1.73
N LEU A 84 -3.00 -15.07 1.18
CA LEU A 84 -1.82 -14.25 1.09
C LEU A 84 -1.21 -14.40 -0.31
N THR A 85 -1.01 -13.27 -1.00
CA THR A 85 -0.37 -13.21 -2.32
C THR A 85 1.00 -12.57 -2.17
N VAL A 86 2.03 -13.21 -2.69
CA VAL A 86 3.38 -12.65 -2.77
C VAL A 86 3.68 -12.30 -4.22
N ILE A 87 4.03 -11.05 -4.47
CA ILE A 87 4.41 -10.52 -5.78
C ILE A 87 5.92 -10.32 -5.74
N LYS A 88 6.68 -11.17 -6.44
CA LYS A 88 8.15 -11.11 -6.46
C LYS A 88 8.66 -10.03 -7.42
N LYS A 89 9.87 -9.54 -7.18
CA LYS A 89 10.53 -8.52 -8.02
C LYS A 89 10.63 -8.95 -9.49
N GLU A 90 10.87 -10.24 -9.76
CA GLU A 90 10.99 -10.76 -11.13
C GLU A 90 9.70 -10.52 -11.93
N LEU A 91 8.54 -10.69 -11.32
CA LEU A 91 7.25 -10.37 -11.95
C LEU A 91 7.08 -8.86 -12.13
N ILE A 92 7.42 -8.05 -11.10
CA ILE A 92 7.36 -6.59 -11.14
C ILE A 92 8.23 -6.06 -12.27
N GLU A 93 9.47 -6.55 -12.37
CA GLU A 93 10.43 -6.17 -13.40
C GLU A 93 9.97 -6.59 -14.80
N GLN A 94 9.48 -7.84 -14.98
CA GLN A 94 8.97 -8.31 -16.27
C GLN A 94 7.83 -7.44 -16.80
N GLN A 95 6.95 -7.00 -15.93
CA GLN A 95 5.84 -6.13 -16.29
C GLN A 95 6.23 -4.67 -16.44
N GLY A 96 7.46 -4.30 -16.11
CA GLY A 96 7.91 -2.91 -16.10
C GLY A 96 7.15 -2.03 -15.09
N ALA A 97 6.61 -2.62 -14.02
CA ALA A 97 5.89 -1.89 -13.00
C ALA A 97 6.86 -1.06 -12.12
N THR A 98 6.65 0.25 -12.07
CA THR A 98 7.54 1.20 -11.40
C THR A 98 7.01 1.69 -10.05
N THR A 99 5.72 1.44 -9.77
CA THR A 99 5.05 1.88 -8.55
C THR A 99 4.33 0.72 -7.85
N LEU A 100 4.06 0.89 -6.55
CA LEU A 100 3.24 -0.06 -5.78
C LEU A 100 1.88 -0.30 -6.45
N THR A 101 1.20 0.75 -6.86
CA THR A 101 -0.12 0.66 -7.51
C THR A 101 -0.07 -0.17 -8.79
N GLU A 102 1.01 -0.06 -9.58
CA GLU A 102 1.21 -0.87 -10.79
C GLU A 102 1.48 -2.33 -10.45
N ALA A 103 2.33 -2.61 -9.46
CA ALA A 103 2.62 -3.97 -9.01
C ALA A 103 1.38 -4.70 -8.48
N LEU A 104 0.49 -3.98 -7.78
CA LEU A 104 -0.77 -4.52 -7.24
C LEU A 104 -1.79 -4.92 -8.30
N ARG A 105 -1.61 -4.55 -9.58
CA ARG A 105 -2.40 -5.07 -10.71
C ARG A 105 -2.39 -6.59 -10.81
N ASN A 106 -1.41 -7.25 -10.19
CA ASN A 106 -1.34 -8.71 -10.08
C ASN A 106 -2.29 -9.32 -9.04
N THR A 107 -2.96 -8.49 -8.25
CA THR A 107 -3.88 -8.94 -7.20
C THR A 107 -5.31 -8.55 -7.61
N PRO A 108 -6.17 -9.50 -8.01
CA PRO A 108 -7.50 -9.19 -8.50
C PRO A 108 -8.35 -8.50 -7.43
N GLY A 109 -9.07 -7.45 -7.84
CA GLY A 109 -9.94 -6.67 -6.95
C GLY A 109 -9.20 -5.70 -6.01
N VAL A 110 -7.89 -5.52 -6.20
CA VAL A 110 -7.07 -4.53 -5.51
C VAL A 110 -6.63 -3.45 -6.51
N GLY A 111 -6.79 -2.18 -6.17
CA GLY A 111 -6.39 -1.09 -7.07
C GLY A 111 -6.80 0.30 -6.62
N ALA A 112 -6.37 1.30 -7.39
CA ALA A 112 -6.68 2.71 -7.18
C ALA A 112 -7.92 3.09 -8.01
N PHE A 113 -9.11 2.83 -7.48
CA PHE A 113 -10.39 3.03 -8.16
C PHE A 113 -11.07 4.35 -7.81
N PHE A 114 -10.57 5.05 -6.81
CA PHE A 114 -11.16 6.27 -6.26
C PHE A 114 -10.26 7.47 -6.51
N LEU A 115 -10.77 8.45 -7.28
CA LEU A 115 -10.03 9.67 -7.61
C LEU A 115 -10.05 10.71 -6.47
N GLY A 116 -11.00 10.64 -5.57
CA GLY A 116 -11.13 11.56 -4.46
C GLY A 116 -12.56 12.05 -4.22
N GLU A 117 -12.71 12.86 -3.18
CA GLU A 117 -13.95 13.54 -2.83
C GLU A 117 -14.29 14.64 -3.86
N ASN A 118 -15.35 15.36 -3.65
CA ASN A 118 -15.94 16.31 -4.62
C ASN A 118 -14.93 17.29 -5.25
N GLY A 119 -14.33 18.16 -4.47
CA GLY A 119 -13.34 19.10 -4.91
C GLY A 119 -11.89 18.67 -4.65
N ASN A 120 -11.72 17.61 -3.89
CA ASN A 120 -10.41 17.12 -3.48
C ASN A 120 -10.00 15.91 -4.29
N THR A 121 -8.72 15.79 -4.60
CA THR A 121 -8.14 14.63 -5.28
C THR A 121 -7.22 13.90 -4.30
N ASN A 122 -7.29 12.58 -4.29
CA ASN A 122 -6.39 11.77 -3.49
C ASN A 122 -4.96 11.87 -4.02
N THR A 123 -4.00 11.77 -3.12
CA THR A 123 -2.57 11.75 -3.44
C THR A 123 -1.95 10.42 -3.06
N GLY A 124 -0.87 10.04 -3.75
CA GLY A 124 -0.11 8.84 -3.45
C GLY A 124 -0.88 7.54 -3.69
N ASP A 125 -0.51 6.51 -2.94
CA ASP A 125 -1.07 5.17 -3.07
C ASP A 125 -2.42 5.05 -2.35
N THR A 126 -3.49 5.47 -3.03
CA THR A 126 -4.87 5.26 -2.55
C THR A 126 -5.38 3.92 -3.07
N ILE A 127 -5.36 2.91 -2.22
CA ILE A 127 -5.61 1.52 -2.59
C ILE A 127 -6.90 1.03 -1.94
N TYR A 128 -7.80 0.48 -2.77
CA TYR A 128 -9.01 -0.22 -2.33
C TYR A 128 -8.81 -1.73 -2.44
N MET A 129 -9.25 -2.44 -1.42
CA MET A 129 -9.20 -3.90 -1.34
C MET A 129 -10.45 -4.42 -0.62
N ARG A 130 -11.14 -5.41 -1.20
CA ARG A 130 -12.39 -5.97 -0.65
C ARG A 130 -13.40 -4.90 -0.18
N GLY A 131 -13.55 -3.81 -0.94
CA GLY A 131 -14.56 -2.77 -0.70
C GLY A 131 -14.20 -1.67 0.28
N PHE A 132 -12.99 -1.66 0.83
CA PHE A 132 -12.56 -0.66 1.78
C PHE A 132 -11.22 -0.05 1.39
N ASP A 133 -10.95 1.14 1.89
CA ASP A 133 -9.66 1.82 1.74
C ASP A 133 -8.59 1.10 2.58
N ALA A 134 -7.53 0.64 1.93
CA ALA A 134 -6.37 -0.03 2.52
C ALA A 134 -5.14 0.89 2.66
N SER A 135 -5.22 2.15 2.26
CA SER A 135 -4.08 3.08 2.19
C SER A 135 -3.37 3.29 3.54
N ALA A 136 -4.11 3.20 4.65
CA ALA A 136 -3.53 3.28 6.00
C ALA A 136 -2.90 1.94 6.50
N SER A 137 -2.94 0.88 5.69
CA SER A 137 -2.41 -0.45 6.03
C SER A 137 -1.26 -0.88 5.12
N ILE A 138 -0.43 0.09 4.71
CA ILE A 138 0.81 -0.13 3.97
C ILE A 138 1.98 -0.18 4.96
N PHE A 139 2.84 -1.18 4.79
CA PHE A 139 4.00 -1.45 5.63
C PHE A 139 5.24 -1.59 4.76
N VAL A 140 6.40 -1.26 5.32
CA VAL A 140 7.72 -1.56 4.77
C VAL A 140 8.48 -2.38 5.80
N ASP A 141 8.92 -3.58 5.46
CA ASP A 141 9.60 -4.53 6.35
C ASP A 141 8.86 -4.77 7.67
N GLY A 142 7.52 -4.84 7.62
CA GLY A 142 6.67 -5.05 8.78
C GLY A 142 6.43 -3.81 9.66
N VAL A 143 6.99 -2.66 9.34
CA VAL A 143 6.76 -1.38 10.01
C VAL A 143 5.80 -0.54 9.17
N ARG A 144 4.78 0.06 9.81
CA ARG A 144 3.83 0.95 9.12
C ARG A 144 4.55 2.09 8.41
N ASP A 145 4.19 2.32 7.16
CA ASP A 145 4.68 3.45 6.37
C ASP A 145 3.57 4.52 6.28
N VAL A 146 3.77 5.58 7.05
CA VAL A 146 2.77 6.65 7.20
C VAL A 146 2.92 7.71 6.10
N GLY A 147 1.78 8.22 5.62
CA GLY A 147 1.70 9.29 4.62
C GLY A 147 1.20 8.83 3.25
N SER A 148 0.56 9.78 2.55
CA SER A 148 -0.06 9.55 1.23
C SER A 148 0.94 9.84 0.12
N ILE A 149 1.96 9.01 -0.02
CA ILE A 149 3.01 9.13 -1.05
C ILE A 149 2.91 7.99 -2.06
N SER A 150 3.42 8.21 -3.27
CA SER A 150 3.56 7.15 -4.28
C SER A 150 4.87 6.40 -4.05
N ARG A 151 4.80 5.08 -3.85
CA ARG A 151 5.97 4.25 -3.55
C ARG A 151 6.53 3.62 -4.80
N ASP A 152 7.83 3.77 -5.00
CA ASP A 152 8.58 3.17 -6.11
C ASP A 152 9.04 1.75 -5.77
N THR A 153 9.24 0.93 -6.79
CA THR A 153 9.61 -0.49 -6.67
C THR A 153 11.13 -0.74 -6.70
N PHE A 154 11.99 0.29 -6.89
CA PHE A 154 13.43 0.10 -7.13
C PHE A 154 14.18 -0.63 -6.02
N ASN A 155 13.75 -0.50 -4.77
CA ASN A 155 14.35 -1.13 -3.58
C ASN A 155 13.51 -2.29 -3.03
N ILE A 156 12.60 -2.88 -3.84
CA ILE A 156 11.67 -3.90 -3.37
C ILE A 156 12.08 -5.28 -3.89
N GLU A 157 12.16 -6.25 -2.98
CA GLU A 157 12.41 -7.67 -3.27
C GLU A 157 11.10 -8.43 -3.54
N GLN A 158 10.05 -8.12 -2.74
CA GLN A 158 8.70 -8.68 -2.90
C GLN A 158 7.66 -7.79 -2.23
N ILE A 159 6.40 -7.99 -2.59
CA ILE A 159 5.25 -7.35 -1.96
C ILE A 159 4.32 -8.44 -1.44
N ASP A 160 4.07 -8.46 -0.13
CA ASP A 160 3.13 -9.37 0.50
C ASP A 160 1.77 -8.69 0.63
N VAL A 161 0.73 -9.24 0.02
CA VAL A 161 -0.65 -8.75 0.09
C VAL A 161 -1.48 -9.72 0.91
N LEU A 162 -1.73 -9.36 2.16
CA LEU A 162 -2.57 -10.12 3.07
C LEU A 162 -4.01 -9.65 2.95
N LYS A 163 -4.92 -10.53 2.59
CA LYS A 163 -6.35 -10.23 2.48
C LYS A 163 -7.13 -10.70 3.71
N GLY A 164 -8.08 -9.89 4.13
CA GLY A 164 -8.81 -10.05 5.39
C GLY A 164 -8.12 -9.36 6.57
N PRO A 165 -8.81 -9.17 7.71
CA PRO A 165 -8.30 -8.37 8.82
C PRO A 165 -6.96 -8.86 9.34
N ALA A 166 -6.02 -7.94 9.41
CA ALA A 166 -4.64 -8.14 9.84
C ALA A 166 -4.36 -7.52 11.24
N GLY A 167 -5.41 -7.31 12.04
CA GLY A 167 -5.26 -6.64 13.34
C GLY A 167 -4.37 -7.41 14.31
N THR A 168 -4.47 -8.72 14.35
CA THR A 168 -3.63 -9.56 15.21
C THR A 168 -2.16 -9.55 14.73
N ASP A 169 -1.94 -9.46 13.42
CA ASP A 169 -0.59 -9.47 12.83
C ASP A 169 0.09 -8.10 12.95
N ASN A 170 -0.65 -7.00 12.69
CA ASN A 170 -0.08 -5.67 12.45
C ASN A 170 -0.66 -4.54 13.32
N GLY A 171 -1.48 -4.89 14.34
CA GLY A 171 -2.17 -3.93 15.20
C GLY A 171 -3.38 -3.27 14.53
N ARG A 172 -3.71 -2.03 14.94
CA ARG A 172 -4.84 -1.32 14.36
C ARG A 172 -4.76 -1.33 12.84
N SER A 173 -5.81 -1.78 12.18
CA SER A 173 -5.80 -1.90 10.73
C SER A 173 -7.18 -1.73 10.12
N THR A 174 -7.19 -1.45 8.82
CA THR A 174 -8.42 -1.45 8.04
C THR A 174 -9.04 -2.85 7.96
N PRO A 175 -10.33 -2.94 7.61
CA PRO A 175 -11.05 -4.22 7.50
C PRO A 175 -10.48 -5.18 6.47
N THR A 176 -9.66 -4.69 5.54
CA THR A 176 -9.31 -5.37 4.29
C THR A 176 -8.07 -6.22 4.36
N GLY A 177 -7.13 -5.90 5.25
CA GLY A 177 -5.84 -6.57 5.36
C GLY A 177 -4.66 -5.61 5.38
N SER A 178 -3.53 -6.03 4.85
CA SER A 178 -2.30 -5.24 4.79
C SER A 178 -1.48 -5.52 3.54
N ILE A 179 -0.67 -4.53 3.17
CA ILE A 179 0.29 -4.60 2.06
C ILE A 179 1.67 -4.32 2.65
N ASN A 180 2.58 -5.28 2.55
CA ASN A 180 3.94 -5.14 3.07
C ASN A 180 4.96 -5.17 1.92
N LEU A 181 5.73 -4.10 1.79
CA LEU A 181 6.85 -4.00 0.87
C LEU A 181 8.10 -4.51 1.56
N VAL A 182 8.80 -5.47 0.97
CA VAL A 182 10.01 -6.05 1.51
C VAL A 182 11.21 -5.44 0.81
N SER A 183 12.07 -4.80 1.58
CA SER A 183 13.25 -4.14 1.04
C SER A 183 14.35 -5.13 0.69
N LYS A 184 15.08 -4.85 -0.39
CA LYS A 184 16.30 -5.58 -0.76
C LYS A 184 17.35 -5.46 0.35
N GLN A 185 17.97 -6.58 0.74
CA GLN A 185 18.97 -6.66 1.79
C GLN A 185 20.34 -7.10 1.24
N PRO A 186 21.48 -6.75 1.89
CA PRO A 186 22.80 -7.27 1.54
C PRO A 186 22.87 -8.80 1.65
N THR A 187 23.61 -9.42 0.73
CA THR A 187 23.86 -10.86 0.68
C THR A 187 25.36 -11.15 0.56
N LEU A 188 25.78 -12.40 0.81
CA LEU A 188 27.18 -12.84 0.65
C LEU A 188 27.53 -13.27 -0.80
N GLU A 189 26.83 -12.71 -1.78
CA GLU A 189 27.10 -12.92 -3.20
C GLU A 189 27.26 -11.56 -3.88
N ASN A 190 28.38 -11.36 -4.61
CA ASN A 190 28.53 -10.13 -5.39
C ASN A 190 27.55 -10.13 -6.55
N ALA A 191 26.81 -9.03 -6.70
CA ALA A 191 25.84 -8.86 -7.78
C ALA A 191 25.76 -7.38 -8.17
N TYR A 192 25.89 -7.11 -9.45
CA TYR A 192 25.82 -5.77 -10.00
C TYR A 192 24.76 -5.76 -11.09
N GLN A 193 23.65 -5.09 -10.84
CA GLN A 193 22.53 -5.03 -11.76
C GLN A 193 22.17 -3.57 -12.04
N GLY A 194 21.67 -3.31 -13.23
CA GLY A 194 21.16 -1.98 -13.58
C GLY A 194 20.16 -2.08 -14.72
N SER A 195 19.36 -1.05 -14.89
CA SER A 195 18.44 -0.95 -16.01
C SER A 195 18.36 0.47 -16.55
N LEU A 196 18.16 0.59 -17.85
CA LEU A 196 17.84 1.84 -18.54
C LEU A 196 16.57 1.62 -19.34
N THR A 197 15.54 2.43 -19.07
CA THR A 197 14.22 2.34 -19.71
C THR A 197 13.91 3.64 -20.44
N LEU A 198 13.46 3.52 -21.69
CA LEU A 198 12.86 4.58 -22.48
C LEU A 198 11.43 4.15 -22.85
N GLY A 199 10.47 5.07 -22.83
CA GLY A 199 9.09 4.71 -23.12
C GLY A 199 8.20 5.87 -23.55
N SER A 200 6.96 5.54 -23.81
CA SER A 200 5.88 6.50 -24.06
C SER A 200 5.76 7.47 -22.88
N GLY A 201 5.21 8.68 -23.12
CA GLY A 201 5.21 9.73 -22.11
C GLY A 201 6.62 10.23 -21.80
N LYS A 202 7.52 10.26 -22.79
CA LYS A 202 8.91 10.71 -22.65
C LYS A 202 9.66 10.03 -21.51
N GLN A 203 9.25 8.82 -21.15
CA GLN A 203 9.81 8.10 -20.02
C GLN A 203 11.32 7.88 -20.18
N ARG A 204 12.05 8.26 -19.14
CA ARG A 204 13.47 7.96 -18.95
C ARG A 204 13.63 7.49 -17.52
N ARG A 205 14.09 6.25 -17.34
CA ARG A 205 14.31 5.68 -16.02
C ARG A 205 15.62 4.91 -15.99
N GLY A 206 16.44 5.17 -14.98
CA GLY A 206 17.64 4.42 -14.65
C GLY A 206 17.55 3.82 -13.27
N THR A 207 17.96 2.56 -13.10
CA THR A 207 18.12 1.93 -11.78
C THR A 207 19.46 1.23 -11.68
N ALA A 208 20.00 1.14 -10.47
CA ALA A 208 21.16 0.30 -10.17
C ALA A 208 20.93 -0.41 -8.83
N ASP A 209 21.37 -1.67 -8.77
CA ASP A 209 21.34 -2.53 -7.59
C ASP A 209 22.72 -3.19 -7.49
N ILE A 210 23.51 -2.76 -6.52
CA ILE A 210 24.90 -3.16 -6.34
C ILE A 210 25.03 -3.83 -4.99
N ASN A 211 25.30 -5.13 -4.97
CA ASN A 211 25.62 -5.89 -3.75
C ASN A 211 27.09 -6.30 -3.78
N GLN A 212 27.83 -5.88 -2.77
CA GLN A 212 29.27 -6.11 -2.64
C GLN A 212 29.57 -6.80 -1.31
N VAL A 213 30.21 -7.96 -1.36
CA VAL A 213 30.81 -8.59 -0.19
C VAL A 213 32.07 -7.82 0.20
N ILE A 214 32.08 -7.27 1.41
CA ILE A 214 33.21 -6.51 1.95
C ILE A 214 34.20 -7.45 2.62
N ASN A 215 33.69 -8.39 3.43
CA ASN A 215 34.50 -9.41 4.09
C ASN A 215 33.66 -10.67 4.30
N ALA A 216 34.02 -11.73 3.60
CA ALA A 216 33.31 -13.01 3.69
C ALA A 216 33.49 -13.70 5.04
N ASP A 217 34.64 -13.57 5.68
CA ASP A 217 34.95 -14.25 6.96
C ASP A 217 34.10 -13.66 8.10
N THR A 218 33.89 -12.35 8.12
CA THR A 218 33.06 -11.66 9.11
C THR A 218 31.59 -11.60 8.68
N GLY A 219 31.24 -12.10 7.48
CA GLY A 219 29.88 -12.00 6.95
C GLY A 219 29.43 -10.56 6.72
N THR A 220 30.36 -9.68 6.27
CA THR A 220 30.07 -8.26 6.05
C THR A 220 29.80 -7.99 4.58
N ALA A 221 28.64 -7.39 4.26
CA ALA A 221 28.27 -7.01 2.91
C ALA A 221 27.59 -5.63 2.88
N PHE A 222 27.69 -4.97 1.74
CA PHE A 222 27.06 -3.68 1.45
C PHE A 222 26.17 -3.85 0.22
N ARG A 223 24.99 -3.23 0.23
CA ARG A 223 24.11 -3.13 -0.95
C ARG A 223 23.63 -1.70 -1.09
N ILE A 224 23.57 -1.22 -2.33
CA ILE A 224 23.00 0.08 -2.63
C ILE A 224 22.05 -0.04 -3.82
N ASN A 225 20.85 0.51 -3.67
CA ASN A 225 19.90 0.66 -4.75
C ASN A 225 19.78 2.14 -5.12
N LEU A 226 19.79 2.45 -6.42
CA LEU A 226 19.70 3.79 -6.97
C LEU A 226 18.55 3.88 -7.96
N LEU A 227 17.92 5.04 -8.02
CA LEU A 227 16.83 5.36 -8.93
C LEU A 227 16.99 6.79 -9.45
N ASP A 228 16.78 6.97 -10.74
CA ASP A 228 16.43 8.25 -11.36
C ASP A 228 15.36 8.04 -12.41
N GLN A 229 14.30 8.88 -12.38
CA GLN A 229 13.19 8.83 -13.34
C GLN A 229 12.69 10.23 -13.65
N ASP A 230 12.45 10.47 -14.94
CA ASP A 230 11.68 11.61 -15.46
C ASP A 230 10.74 11.08 -16.53
N SER A 231 9.43 11.22 -16.34
CA SER A 231 8.41 10.77 -17.29
C SER A 231 7.17 11.64 -17.22
N GLU A 232 6.54 11.86 -18.36
CA GLU A 232 5.14 12.28 -18.43
C GLU A 232 4.23 11.06 -18.30
N ASN A 233 2.96 11.27 -18.00
CA ASN A 233 1.98 10.18 -17.98
C ASN A 233 1.46 9.99 -19.41
N ALA A 234 1.64 8.80 -20.00
CA ALA A 234 1.17 8.54 -21.35
C ALA A 234 -0.35 8.78 -21.45
N GLY A 235 -0.77 9.58 -22.46
CA GLY A 235 -2.16 9.99 -22.65
C GLY A 235 -2.66 11.06 -21.70
N ARG A 236 -1.73 11.84 -21.07
CA ARG A 236 -2.09 13.00 -20.25
C ARG A 236 -1.13 14.15 -20.51
N ASP A 237 -1.66 15.29 -20.87
CA ASP A 237 -0.87 16.51 -20.97
C ASP A 237 -0.37 16.96 -19.60
N VAL A 238 0.86 17.45 -19.54
CA VAL A 238 1.44 18.10 -18.36
C VAL A 238 1.68 17.19 -17.15
N VAL A 239 0.88 16.16 -16.93
CA VAL A 239 1.02 15.22 -15.79
C VAL A 239 2.40 14.57 -15.82
N LYS A 240 3.14 14.67 -14.71
CA LYS A 240 4.55 14.30 -14.65
C LYS A 240 4.90 13.49 -13.41
N ASN A 241 5.76 12.48 -13.60
CA ASN A 241 6.36 11.69 -12.53
C ASN A 241 7.88 11.83 -12.60
N LYS A 242 8.43 12.68 -11.75
CA LYS A 242 9.87 12.88 -11.62
C LYS A 242 10.32 12.49 -10.22
N ARG A 243 11.32 11.62 -10.14
CA ARG A 243 11.81 11.14 -8.85
C ARG A 243 13.23 10.62 -8.93
N TRP A 244 13.95 10.73 -7.83
CA TRP A 244 15.21 10.03 -7.64
C TRP A 244 15.23 9.43 -6.23
N GLY A 245 16.05 8.39 -6.06
CA GLY A 245 16.14 7.71 -4.77
C GLY A 245 17.46 6.98 -4.57
N VAL A 246 17.81 6.78 -3.30
CA VAL A 246 18.97 6.02 -2.88
C VAL A 246 18.63 5.20 -1.65
N ALA A 247 19.01 3.92 -1.66
CA ALA A 247 18.79 3.00 -0.55
C ALA A 247 20.07 2.19 -0.25
N PRO A 248 21.04 2.76 0.49
CA PRO A 248 22.20 2.03 0.97
C PRO A 248 21.85 1.16 2.18
N SER A 249 22.45 0.00 2.26
CA SER A 249 22.36 -0.92 3.39
C SER A 249 23.68 -1.64 3.64
N VAL A 250 23.97 -1.90 4.91
CA VAL A 250 25.15 -2.66 5.35
C VAL A 250 24.68 -3.77 6.27
N ALA A 251 25.21 -4.97 6.07
CA ALA A 251 24.96 -6.08 6.97
C ALA A 251 26.27 -6.64 7.53
N PHE A 252 26.23 -7.06 8.78
CA PHE A 252 27.33 -7.68 9.49
C PHE A 252 26.89 -9.05 10.02
N GLY A 253 27.82 -10.00 10.08
CA GLY A 253 27.59 -11.30 10.70
C GLY A 253 26.66 -12.20 9.90
N LEU A 254 26.52 -12.01 8.58
CA LEU A 254 25.60 -12.77 7.73
C LEU A 254 25.83 -14.29 7.75
N ASN A 255 27.05 -14.73 8.03
CA ASN A 255 27.45 -16.13 8.18
C ASN A 255 27.43 -16.64 9.65
N GLY A 256 27.07 -15.76 10.59
CA GLY A 256 27.05 -16.06 12.04
C GLY A 256 25.63 -16.14 12.62
N PRO A 257 25.53 -16.48 13.91
CA PRO A 257 24.25 -16.52 14.60
C PRO A 257 23.68 -15.13 14.86
N THR A 258 24.52 -14.08 14.89
CA THR A 258 24.08 -12.68 15.08
C THR A 258 24.28 -11.89 13.81
N ARG A 259 23.22 -11.34 13.29
CA ARG A 259 23.20 -10.53 12.07
C ARG A 259 22.68 -9.12 12.40
N VAL A 260 23.38 -8.11 11.92
CA VAL A 260 22.99 -6.70 12.10
C VAL A 260 22.87 -6.05 10.75
N TYR A 261 21.75 -5.38 10.51
CA TYR A 261 21.47 -4.65 9.28
C TYR A 261 21.26 -3.17 9.60
N LEU A 262 21.94 -2.31 8.86
CA LEU A 262 21.79 -0.86 8.90
C LEU A 262 21.28 -0.41 7.54
N ASN A 263 20.04 0.04 7.47
CA ASN A 263 19.38 0.44 6.22
C ASN A 263 19.02 1.91 6.28
N TYR A 264 19.24 2.62 5.17
CA TYR A 264 18.73 3.95 4.95
C TYR A 264 18.00 4.00 3.62
N TYR A 265 16.94 4.75 3.56
CA TYR A 265 16.13 4.96 2.35
C TYR A 265 15.83 6.44 2.21
N HIS A 266 16.10 6.99 1.01
CA HIS A 266 15.76 8.36 0.65
C HIS A 266 15.12 8.38 -0.73
N VAL A 267 13.98 9.06 -0.84
CA VAL A 267 13.34 9.36 -2.13
C VAL A 267 12.87 10.80 -2.13
N LYS A 268 13.15 11.48 -3.25
CA LYS A 268 12.58 12.78 -3.57
C LYS A 268 11.74 12.67 -4.83
N GLN A 269 10.54 13.28 -4.79
CA GLN A 269 9.61 13.36 -5.92
C GLN A 269 9.26 14.82 -6.19
N ASP A 270 9.23 15.18 -7.48
CA ASP A 270 8.83 16.49 -8.00
C ASP A 270 7.79 16.22 -9.11
N ASN A 271 6.58 15.80 -8.73
CA ASN A 271 5.53 15.39 -9.64
C ASN A 271 4.57 16.55 -9.98
N ILE A 272 3.86 16.39 -11.10
CA ILE A 272 2.65 17.16 -11.40
C ILE A 272 1.48 16.18 -11.33
N PRO A 273 0.55 16.35 -10.36
CA PRO A 273 -0.51 15.38 -10.11
C PRO A 273 -1.63 15.45 -11.15
N ASP A 274 -2.36 14.34 -11.33
CA ASP A 274 -3.51 14.26 -12.23
C ASP A 274 -4.82 14.59 -11.49
N GLY A 275 -5.49 15.66 -11.91
CA GLY A 275 -6.81 16.06 -11.40
C GLY A 275 -7.98 15.36 -12.08
N GLY A 276 -7.71 14.54 -13.09
CA GLY A 276 -8.71 13.91 -13.95
C GLY A 276 -9.33 14.87 -14.98
N VAL A 277 -10.25 14.32 -15.76
CA VAL A 277 -11.00 15.04 -16.79
C VAL A 277 -12.51 15.01 -16.52
N PRO A 278 -13.29 15.96 -17.10
CA PRO A 278 -14.75 15.96 -17.00
C PRO A 278 -15.39 14.66 -17.49
N THR A 279 -16.45 14.24 -16.80
CA THR A 279 -17.25 13.05 -17.21
C THR A 279 -18.29 13.36 -18.31
N ILE A 280 -18.34 14.58 -18.82
CA ILE A 280 -19.24 14.97 -19.91
C ILE A 280 -19.03 14.05 -21.11
N GLY A 281 -20.12 13.62 -21.75
CA GLY A 281 -20.09 12.70 -22.90
C GLY A 281 -19.88 11.22 -22.53
N LEU A 282 -19.51 10.88 -21.28
CA LEU A 282 -19.45 9.47 -20.86
C LEU A 282 -20.85 8.84 -20.80
N PRO A 283 -20.98 7.52 -20.97
CA PRO A 283 -22.23 6.81 -20.80
C PRO A 283 -22.90 7.12 -19.45
N GLY A 284 -24.17 7.46 -19.49
CA GLY A 284 -24.97 7.81 -18.30
C GLY A 284 -24.75 9.23 -17.77
N TYR A 285 -24.01 10.08 -18.48
CA TYR A 285 -23.90 11.50 -18.16
C TYR A 285 -25.17 12.27 -18.62
N THR A 286 -25.65 13.17 -17.79
CA THR A 286 -26.68 14.17 -18.10
C THR A 286 -26.27 15.51 -17.48
N ALA A 287 -26.93 16.59 -17.87
CA ALA A 287 -26.63 17.91 -17.29
C ALA A 287 -26.80 17.91 -15.75
N PRO A 288 -25.97 18.68 -15.00
CA PRO A 288 -26.02 18.72 -13.53
C PRO A 288 -27.26 19.41 -12.96
N ALA A 289 -28.07 20.06 -13.83
CA ALA A 289 -29.34 20.66 -13.48
C ALA A 289 -30.27 20.67 -14.71
N THR A 290 -31.57 20.80 -14.48
CA THR A 290 -32.60 20.87 -15.55
C THR A 290 -32.81 22.27 -16.10
N THR A 291 -31.97 23.24 -15.75
CA THR A 291 -32.05 24.63 -16.22
C THR A 291 -31.57 24.76 -17.67
N ALA A 292 -32.17 25.65 -18.43
CA ALA A 292 -31.77 25.97 -19.81
C ALA A 292 -30.28 26.35 -19.92
N ALA A 293 -29.71 26.92 -18.86
CA ALA A 293 -28.31 27.34 -18.81
C ALA A 293 -27.30 26.16 -18.98
N VAL A 294 -27.69 24.92 -18.66
CA VAL A 294 -26.80 23.75 -18.74
C VAL A 294 -27.40 22.62 -19.58
N ALA A 295 -28.53 22.85 -20.23
CA ALA A 295 -29.24 21.80 -21.00
C ALA A 295 -28.36 21.18 -22.10
N ASN A 296 -27.55 21.99 -22.79
CA ASN A 296 -26.65 21.50 -23.84
C ASN A 296 -25.55 20.57 -23.35
N MET A 297 -25.26 20.53 -22.03
CA MET A 297 -24.25 19.65 -21.48
C MET A 297 -24.62 18.16 -21.61
N THR A 298 -25.92 17.83 -21.69
CA THR A 298 -26.38 16.43 -21.84
C THR A 298 -25.94 15.80 -23.16
N THR A 299 -25.88 16.59 -24.23
CA THR A 299 -25.54 16.15 -25.60
C THR A 299 -24.16 16.60 -26.05
N ALA A 300 -23.41 17.26 -25.17
CA ALA A 300 -22.09 17.74 -25.49
C ALA A 300 -21.09 16.57 -25.68
N PRO A 301 -20.15 16.70 -26.61
CA PRO A 301 -19.15 15.68 -26.86
C PRO A 301 -18.20 15.53 -25.64
N MET A 302 -17.52 14.41 -25.57
CA MET A 302 -16.44 14.21 -24.61
C MET A 302 -15.34 15.26 -24.84
N VAL A 303 -14.68 15.64 -23.76
CA VAL A 303 -13.43 16.39 -23.84
C VAL A 303 -12.28 15.46 -24.26
N ASP A 304 -11.20 16.02 -24.74
CA ASP A 304 -9.98 15.27 -24.98
C ASP A 304 -9.49 14.67 -23.63
N PRO A 305 -9.31 13.35 -23.54
CA PRO A 305 -8.84 12.70 -22.32
C PRO A 305 -7.40 13.10 -21.94
N GLU A 306 -6.61 13.67 -22.85
CA GLU A 306 -5.27 14.19 -22.56
C GLU A 306 -5.30 15.52 -21.81
N ASN A 307 -6.41 16.28 -21.87
CA ASN A 307 -6.54 17.62 -21.29
C ASN A 307 -6.14 17.68 -19.81
N PHE A 308 -5.36 18.72 -19.47
CA PHE A 308 -4.98 19.05 -18.10
C PHE A 308 -5.68 20.34 -17.65
N TYR A 309 -6.57 20.23 -16.65
CA TYR A 309 -7.36 21.36 -16.14
C TYR A 309 -6.66 22.15 -15.02
N GLY A 310 -5.51 21.69 -14.57
CA GLY A 310 -4.67 22.36 -13.59
C GLY A 310 -3.97 23.61 -14.14
N THR A 311 -3.03 24.09 -13.37
CA THR A 311 -2.20 25.27 -13.68
C THR A 311 -0.72 24.93 -13.47
N ARG A 312 0.18 25.85 -13.82
CA ARG A 312 1.63 25.73 -13.52
C ARG A 312 1.96 25.69 -12.02
N LEU A 313 0.99 26.01 -11.15
CA LEU A 313 1.17 25.94 -9.71
C LEU A 313 0.98 24.52 -9.17
N ASP A 314 0.33 23.66 -9.95
CA ASP A 314 0.04 22.29 -9.53
C ASP A 314 1.33 21.49 -9.38
N HIS A 315 1.51 20.86 -8.23
CA HIS A 315 2.70 20.07 -7.89
C HIS A 315 2.39 19.05 -6.80
N ASP A 316 3.18 17.99 -6.74
CA ASP A 316 3.22 17.03 -5.65
C ASP A 316 4.68 16.70 -5.31
N ASN A 317 5.24 17.52 -4.42
CA ASN A 317 6.62 17.43 -3.98
C ASN A 317 6.69 16.58 -2.72
N VAL A 318 7.42 15.47 -2.77
CA VAL A 318 7.59 14.55 -1.65
C VAL A 318 9.08 14.40 -1.32
N THR A 319 9.38 14.35 -0.03
CA THR A 319 10.68 13.87 0.48
C THR A 319 10.41 12.83 1.55
N ALA A 320 10.91 11.61 1.37
CA ALA A 320 10.75 10.52 2.31
C ALA A 320 12.13 9.99 2.73
N ASP A 321 12.33 9.88 4.04
CA ASP A 321 13.56 9.36 4.68
C ASP A 321 13.20 8.26 5.67
N MET A 322 13.92 7.13 5.65
CA MET A 322 13.80 6.08 6.65
C MET A 322 15.18 5.55 7.03
N ALA A 323 15.47 5.50 8.33
CA ALA A 323 16.64 4.84 8.89
C ALA A 323 16.19 3.65 9.73
N THR A 324 16.74 2.47 9.47
CA THR A 324 16.36 1.22 10.15
C THR A 324 17.60 0.48 10.64
N VAL A 325 17.56 0.06 11.89
CA VAL A 325 18.48 -0.90 12.46
C VAL A 325 17.72 -2.19 12.75
N LYS A 326 18.19 -3.31 12.20
CA LYS A 326 17.63 -4.63 12.48
C LYS A 326 18.73 -5.53 13.03
N VAL A 327 18.43 -6.21 14.12
CA VAL A 327 19.33 -7.20 14.76
C VAL A 327 18.59 -8.52 14.80
N GLU A 328 19.23 -9.58 14.34
CA GLU A 328 18.74 -10.96 14.43
C GLU A 328 19.77 -11.81 15.17
N HIS A 329 19.29 -12.71 16.03
CA HIS A 329 20.13 -13.68 16.73
C HIS A 329 19.49 -15.04 16.76
N ASP A 330 20.21 -16.05 16.29
CA ASP A 330 19.83 -17.46 16.36
C ASP A 330 20.53 -18.11 17.57
N PHE A 331 19.77 -18.44 18.61
CA PHE A 331 20.30 -19.10 19.81
C PHE A 331 20.63 -20.59 19.53
N ALA A 332 21.61 -21.12 20.23
CA ALA A 332 22.02 -22.52 20.10
C ALA A 332 20.87 -23.53 20.35
N GLY A 333 19.85 -23.15 21.14
CA GLY A 333 18.64 -23.93 21.38
C GLY A 333 17.56 -23.80 20.27
N GLY A 334 17.87 -23.17 19.13
CA GLY A 334 16.97 -23.03 17.98
C GLY A 334 15.97 -21.87 18.10
N ALA A 335 15.92 -21.16 19.22
CA ALA A 335 15.14 -19.93 19.31
C ALA A 335 15.76 -18.81 18.47
N LYS A 336 14.93 -17.89 17.98
CA LYS A 336 15.36 -16.75 17.16
C LYS A 336 14.83 -15.45 17.74
N LEU A 337 15.71 -14.47 17.94
CA LEU A 337 15.35 -13.12 18.36
C LEU A 337 15.53 -12.18 17.17
N ALA A 338 14.56 -11.32 16.92
CA ALA A 338 14.67 -10.22 15.99
C ALA A 338 14.24 -8.92 16.67
N ASN A 339 15.03 -7.86 16.51
CA ASN A 339 14.67 -6.51 16.92
C ASN A 339 14.81 -5.57 15.74
N THR A 340 13.81 -4.74 15.51
CA THR A 340 13.80 -3.72 14.47
C THR A 340 13.51 -2.37 15.10
N SER A 341 14.40 -1.40 14.91
CA SER A 341 14.22 0.00 15.28
C SER A 341 14.18 0.85 14.02
N ARG A 342 13.18 1.69 13.86
CA ARG A 342 13.05 2.59 12.69
C ARG A 342 12.68 3.99 13.12
N TYR A 343 13.35 4.96 12.50
CA TYR A 343 12.87 6.33 12.39
C TYR A 343 12.57 6.61 10.93
N GLY A 344 11.36 7.11 10.66
CA GLY A 344 10.91 7.50 9.33
C GLY A 344 10.29 8.89 9.35
N ARG A 345 10.48 9.63 8.28
CA ARG A 345 9.89 10.94 8.07
C ARG A 345 9.55 11.11 6.61
N ASN A 346 8.35 11.60 6.32
CA ASN A 346 8.03 12.11 5.00
C ASN A 346 7.40 13.51 5.08
N LYS A 347 7.67 14.30 4.07
CA LYS A 347 7.08 15.62 3.86
C LYS A 347 6.43 15.63 2.49
N GLN A 348 5.24 16.16 2.42
CA GLN A 348 4.51 16.37 1.19
C GLN A 348 4.07 17.83 1.11
N ASP A 349 4.41 18.48 0.00
CA ASP A 349 3.91 19.78 -0.41
C ASP A 349 3.18 19.59 -1.73
N TYR A 350 1.86 19.74 -1.69
CA TYR A 350 0.96 19.41 -2.77
C TYR A 350 -0.02 20.53 -3.02
N MET A 351 -0.18 20.85 -4.27
CA MET A 351 -1.27 21.67 -4.79
C MET A 351 -1.87 21.01 -6.02
N LEU A 352 -3.16 20.87 -6.05
CA LEU A 352 -3.89 20.46 -7.24
C LEU A 352 -5.06 21.43 -7.46
N THR A 353 -5.17 21.93 -8.67
CA THR A 353 -6.34 22.66 -9.12
C THR A 353 -7.43 21.69 -9.55
N ALA A 354 -8.43 21.51 -8.69
CA ALA A 354 -9.58 20.69 -8.98
C ALA A 354 -10.79 21.54 -9.43
N PHE A 355 -11.77 20.87 -10.03
CA PHE A 355 -12.99 21.51 -10.52
C PHE A 355 -14.22 20.63 -10.22
N MET A 356 -15.39 21.28 -10.22
CA MET A 356 -16.69 20.61 -10.12
C MET A 356 -17.61 21.18 -11.20
N MET A 357 -18.19 20.33 -12.03
CA MET A 357 -19.11 20.71 -13.12
C MET A 357 -20.53 20.98 -12.61
N THR A 358 -20.67 21.83 -11.60
CA THR A 358 -21.97 22.32 -11.18
C THR A 358 -22.44 23.42 -12.14
N ALA A 359 -23.75 23.66 -12.19
CA ALA A 359 -24.32 24.74 -13.02
C ALA A 359 -23.66 26.12 -12.73
N ALA A 360 -23.29 26.38 -11.48
CA ALA A 360 -22.64 27.64 -11.06
C ALA A 360 -21.18 27.77 -11.52
N ASN A 361 -20.54 26.66 -11.84
CA ASN A 361 -19.12 26.63 -12.25
C ASN A 361 -18.92 26.56 -13.76
N MET A 362 -19.99 26.34 -14.52
CA MET A 362 -19.96 26.24 -15.98
C MET A 362 -20.45 27.56 -16.61
N GLY A 363 -19.79 27.96 -17.69
CA GLY A 363 -20.15 29.15 -18.48
C GLY A 363 -20.23 28.81 -19.98
N GLY A 364 -21.00 29.62 -20.76
CA GLY A 364 -21.15 29.43 -22.21
C GLY A 364 -22.04 28.24 -22.64
N THR A 365 -22.56 27.48 -21.71
CA THR A 365 -23.29 26.22 -21.96
C THR A 365 -24.71 26.39 -22.50
N THR A 366 -25.16 27.64 -22.67
CA THR A 366 -26.44 28.00 -23.34
C THR A 366 -26.39 27.83 -24.86
N THR A 367 -25.21 27.68 -25.44
CA THR A 367 -24.98 27.53 -26.88
C THR A 367 -24.28 26.20 -27.18
N THR A 368 -24.35 25.78 -28.44
CA THR A 368 -23.59 24.61 -28.96
C THR A 368 -22.24 25.02 -29.53
N ASN A 369 -21.82 26.28 -29.35
CA ASN A 369 -20.46 26.72 -29.64
C ASN A 369 -19.56 26.28 -28.49
N TYR A 370 -19.05 25.05 -28.56
CA TYR A 370 -18.26 24.40 -27.51
C TYR A 370 -16.94 25.13 -27.19
N ASP A 371 -16.34 25.82 -28.15
CA ASP A 371 -15.11 26.62 -27.96
C ASP A 371 -15.32 27.78 -27.00
N SER A 372 -16.56 28.23 -26.81
CA SER A 372 -16.91 29.29 -25.87
C SER A 372 -17.16 28.81 -24.45
N TRP A 373 -17.18 27.49 -24.23
CA TRP A 373 -17.48 26.97 -22.91
C TRP A 373 -16.33 27.15 -21.95
N THR A 374 -16.68 27.51 -20.74
CA THR A 374 -15.72 27.76 -19.68
C THR A 374 -16.08 27.00 -18.41
N MET A 375 -15.06 26.74 -17.60
CA MET A 375 -15.20 26.07 -16.30
C MET A 375 -14.36 26.80 -15.24
N ARG A 376 -14.95 27.05 -14.08
CA ARG A 376 -14.23 27.63 -12.94
C ARG A 376 -13.33 26.59 -12.30
N ARG A 377 -12.06 26.93 -12.14
CA ARG A 377 -11.10 26.22 -11.29
C ARG A 377 -11.40 26.56 -9.83
N SER A 378 -12.46 25.95 -9.28
CA SER A 378 -13.11 26.43 -8.06
C SER A 378 -12.46 25.93 -6.77
N ASN A 379 -11.66 24.86 -6.83
CA ASN A 379 -11.19 24.16 -5.64
C ASN A 379 -9.69 23.83 -5.71
N PRO A 380 -8.78 24.78 -5.41
CA PRO A 380 -7.40 24.42 -5.18
C PRO A 380 -7.33 23.56 -3.91
N THR A 381 -6.81 22.35 -4.07
CA THR A 381 -6.56 21.43 -2.97
C THR A 381 -5.11 21.57 -2.55
N PHE A 382 -4.89 21.87 -1.28
CA PHE A 382 -3.55 21.95 -0.70
C PHE A 382 -3.34 20.82 0.29
N LYS A 383 -2.13 20.28 0.35
CA LYS A 383 -1.66 19.43 1.40
C LYS A 383 -0.20 19.75 1.70
N ASP A 384 0.05 20.42 2.81
CA ASP A 384 1.39 20.63 3.36
C ASP A 384 1.46 19.80 4.63
N GLN A 385 1.98 18.57 4.50
CA GLN A 385 1.91 17.55 5.52
C GLN A 385 3.30 17.03 5.86
N GLN A 386 3.54 16.82 7.13
CA GLN A 386 4.70 16.10 7.65
C GLN A 386 4.23 14.92 8.48
N ASN A 387 4.77 13.75 8.17
CA ASN A 387 4.56 12.53 8.95
C ASN A 387 5.90 12.05 9.51
N GLU A 388 5.88 11.55 10.75
CA GLU A 388 7.05 10.98 11.43
C GLU A 388 6.63 9.67 12.11
N ILE A 389 7.52 8.69 12.13
CA ILE A 389 7.36 7.46 12.89
C ILE A 389 8.65 7.12 13.61
N LEU A 390 8.53 6.74 14.87
CA LEU A 390 9.59 6.11 15.66
C LEU A 390 9.04 4.80 16.22
N THR A 391 9.68 3.68 15.90
CA THR A 391 9.22 2.37 16.37
C THR A 391 10.37 1.49 16.78
N ASN A 392 10.10 0.61 17.76
CA ASN A 392 10.93 -0.54 18.10
C ASN A 392 10.02 -1.77 18.22
N GLN A 393 10.39 -2.83 17.53
CA GLN A 393 9.69 -4.11 17.52
C GLN A 393 10.66 -5.21 17.90
N THR A 394 10.33 -6.00 18.92
CA THR A 394 11.10 -7.18 19.33
C THR A 394 10.23 -8.42 19.19
N THR A 395 10.74 -9.41 18.48
CA THR A 395 10.05 -10.69 18.23
C THR A 395 10.96 -11.84 18.64
N LEU A 396 10.43 -12.79 19.41
CA LEU A 396 11.07 -14.04 19.75
C LEU A 396 10.28 -15.20 19.13
N THR A 397 10.98 -16.06 18.40
CA THR A 397 10.43 -17.32 17.85
C THR A 397 11.11 -18.48 18.53
N ALA A 398 10.33 -19.42 19.05
CA ALA A 398 10.85 -20.63 19.66
C ALA A 398 10.01 -21.85 19.26
N SER A 399 10.65 -23.00 19.07
CA SER A 399 9.97 -24.25 18.78
C SER A 399 10.27 -25.27 19.86
N PHE A 400 9.25 -26.03 20.28
CA PHE A 400 9.38 -27.11 21.26
C PHE A 400 8.28 -28.17 21.06
N ASP A 401 8.48 -29.33 21.61
CA ASP A 401 7.54 -30.45 21.51
C ASP A 401 6.87 -30.71 22.86
N THR A 402 5.57 -30.98 22.84
CA THR A 402 4.82 -31.52 23.99
C THR A 402 4.24 -32.88 23.60
N GLY A 403 5.03 -33.94 23.82
CA GLY A 403 4.72 -35.29 23.36
C GLY A 403 4.71 -35.36 21.83
N ALA A 404 3.57 -35.70 21.24
CA ALA A 404 3.41 -35.78 19.77
C ALA A 404 3.07 -34.43 19.11
N VAL A 405 2.89 -33.39 19.89
CA VAL A 405 2.50 -32.06 19.41
C VAL A 405 3.74 -31.17 19.27
N LYS A 406 3.93 -30.57 18.10
CA LYS A 406 5.00 -29.59 17.86
C LYS A 406 4.44 -28.20 17.93
N HIS A 407 5.09 -27.33 18.70
CA HIS A 407 4.75 -25.92 18.85
C HIS A 407 5.81 -25.04 18.19
N THR A 408 5.39 -24.03 17.49
CA THR A 408 6.25 -22.89 17.09
C THR A 408 5.59 -21.62 17.57
N VAL A 409 6.11 -21.08 18.67
CA VAL A 409 5.58 -19.88 19.32
C VAL A 409 6.34 -18.67 18.81
N VAL A 410 5.60 -17.63 18.43
CA VAL A 410 6.12 -16.29 18.08
C VAL A 410 5.50 -15.29 19.05
N GLY A 411 6.31 -14.71 19.91
CA GLY A 411 5.90 -13.66 20.84
C GLY A 411 6.63 -12.35 20.57
N GLY A 412 6.00 -11.22 20.83
CA GLY A 412 6.66 -9.95 20.63
C GLY A 412 6.02 -8.79 21.34
N ILE A 413 6.81 -7.72 21.42
CA ILE A 413 6.41 -6.41 21.92
C ILE A 413 6.76 -5.35 20.90
N GLU A 414 5.92 -4.32 20.79
CA GLU A 414 6.11 -3.23 19.86
C GLU A 414 5.81 -1.90 20.57
N PHE A 415 6.65 -0.90 20.33
CA PHE A 415 6.49 0.47 20.78
C PHE A 415 6.52 1.37 19.56
N THR A 416 5.44 2.07 19.26
CA THR A 416 5.33 2.92 18.08
C THR A 416 4.80 4.29 18.47
N ASN A 417 5.47 5.33 18.01
CA ASN A 417 5.00 6.71 18.06
C ASN A 417 4.94 7.24 16.64
N GLU A 418 3.76 7.69 16.23
CA GLU A 418 3.47 8.23 14.91
C GLU A 418 2.94 9.65 15.06
N LYS A 419 3.41 10.56 14.23
CA LYS A 419 3.03 11.98 14.30
C LYS A 419 2.71 12.51 12.92
N GLN A 420 1.62 13.26 12.83
CA GLN A 420 1.22 13.95 11.62
C GLN A 420 0.97 15.44 11.92
N THR A 421 1.57 16.31 11.11
CA THR A 421 1.27 17.74 11.12
C THR A 421 0.78 18.15 9.73
N ASN A 422 -0.43 18.72 9.69
CA ASN A 422 -1.03 19.30 8.48
C ASN A 422 -1.09 20.82 8.63
N TYR A 423 -0.38 21.54 7.76
CA TYR A 423 -0.44 22.99 7.69
C TYR A 423 -1.58 23.44 6.77
N THR A 424 -2.34 24.44 7.20
CA THR A 424 -3.40 25.01 6.37
C THR A 424 -2.83 26.09 5.45
N LEU A 425 -3.05 25.91 4.15
CA LEU A 425 -2.71 26.90 3.12
C LEU A 425 -3.98 27.56 2.58
N ALA A 426 -3.84 28.78 2.08
CA ALA A 426 -4.89 29.49 1.38
C ALA A 426 -4.29 30.36 0.28
N LEU A 427 -5.08 30.64 -0.75
CA LEU A 427 -4.76 31.69 -1.71
C LEU A 427 -4.71 33.04 -1.00
N ALA A 428 -3.89 33.98 -1.50
CA ALA A 428 -3.85 35.33 -1.01
C ALA A 428 -5.23 35.97 -1.11
N THR A 429 -5.55 36.84 -0.15
CA THR A 429 -6.88 37.47 -0.04
C THR A 429 -7.29 38.17 -1.35
N GLY A 430 -8.49 37.89 -1.82
CA GLY A 430 -9.04 38.44 -3.06
C GLY A 430 -8.53 37.77 -4.34
N GLN A 431 -7.67 36.78 -4.24
CA GLN A 431 -7.21 36.01 -5.41
C GLN A 431 -8.09 34.78 -5.66
N ALA A 432 -8.26 34.42 -6.91
CA ALA A 432 -8.93 33.23 -7.37
C ALA A 432 -8.17 32.66 -8.56
N LEU A 433 -8.29 31.35 -8.75
CA LEU A 433 -7.75 30.73 -9.97
C LEU A 433 -8.57 31.18 -11.19
N PRO A 434 -7.92 31.41 -12.34
CA PRO A 434 -8.60 31.81 -13.54
C PRO A 434 -9.54 30.73 -14.07
N VAL A 435 -10.56 31.15 -14.80
CA VAL A 435 -11.48 30.26 -15.50
C VAL A 435 -10.73 29.52 -16.61
N ALA A 436 -10.97 28.23 -16.79
CA ALA A 436 -10.42 27.46 -17.90
C ALA A 436 -11.39 27.46 -19.09
N ASN A 437 -10.88 27.43 -20.33
CA ASN A 437 -11.65 26.93 -21.45
C ASN A 437 -11.96 25.45 -21.20
N PHE A 438 -13.19 25.03 -21.48
CA PHE A 438 -13.64 23.69 -21.14
C PHE A 438 -13.06 22.61 -22.06
N TYR A 439 -12.98 22.88 -23.37
CA TYR A 439 -12.44 21.93 -24.35
C TYR A 439 -10.94 22.12 -24.62
N HIS A 440 -10.40 23.32 -24.37
CA HIS A 440 -9.01 23.68 -24.65
C HIS A 440 -8.38 24.37 -23.42
N PRO A 441 -8.24 23.65 -22.29
CA PRO A 441 -7.67 24.24 -21.08
C PRO A 441 -6.21 24.65 -21.30
N ASN A 442 -5.80 25.79 -20.74
CA ASN A 442 -4.44 26.29 -20.84
C ASN A 442 -3.81 26.31 -19.44
N VAL A 443 -2.73 25.58 -19.26
CA VAL A 443 -1.97 25.54 -18.01
C VAL A 443 -1.32 26.88 -17.66
N ASN A 444 -1.14 27.75 -18.66
CA ASN A 444 -0.50 29.05 -18.53
C ASN A 444 -1.47 30.18 -18.14
N ASP A 445 -2.76 29.90 -17.96
CA ASP A 445 -3.75 30.90 -17.56
C ASP A 445 -3.53 31.50 -16.17
N VAL A 446 -2.43 31.16 -15.50
CA VAL A 446 -2.11 31.65 -14.16
C VAL A 446 -1.41 32.98 -14.26
N ALA A 447 -2.07 34.04 -13.79
CA ALA A 447 -1.46 35.34 -13.59
C ALA A 447 -1.65 35.79 -12.14
N ASN A 448 -0.54 36.14 -11.47
CA ASN A 448 -0.54 36.81 -10.15
C ASN A 448 -1.28 36.07 -9.03
N VAL A 449 -1.33 34.73 -9.08
CA VAL A 449 -1.89 33.93 -8.00
C VAL A 449 -0.77 33.44 -7.07
N SER A 450 -0.92 33.73 -5.79
CA SER A 450 -0.01 33.28 -4.75
C SER A 450 -0.78 32.58 -3.60
N TYR A 451 -0.12 31.70 -2.89
CA TYR A 451 -0.66 31.04 -1.72
C TYR A 451 0.40 30.94 -0.62
N ALA A 452 -0.05 30.82 0.62
CA ALA A 452 0.84 30.70 1.77
C ALA A 452 0.18 29.95 2.92
N ARG A 453 0.98 29.53 3.89
CA ARG A 453 0.47 29.04 5.17
C ARG A 453 -0.28 30.13 5.89
N THR A 454 -1.49 29.80 6.36
CA THR A 454 -2.33 30.74 7.12
C THR A 454 -1.88 30.91 8.58
N GLY A 455 -0.96 30.07 9.05
CA GLY A 455 -0.59 29.92 10.45
C GLY A 455 -1.40 28.83 11.19
N ALA A 456 -2.57 28.47 10.66
CA ALA A 456 -3.35 27.35 11.20
C ALA A 456 -2.72 26.00 10.83
N ARG A 457 -2.89 25.02 11.73
CA ARG A 457 -2.42 23.64 11.52
C ARG A 457 -3.15 22.65 12.41
N ASN A 458 -3.21 21.40 11.97
CA ASN A 458 -3.64 20.26 12.76
C ASN A 458 -2.43 19.38 13.09
N GLN A 459 -2.36 18.90 14.32
CA GLN A 459 -1.32 17.98 14.79
C GLN A 459 -1.98 16.79 15.48
N GLY A 460 -1.68 15.58 15.02
CA GLY A 460 -2.08 14.34 15.65
C GLY A 460 -0.86 13.51 16.00
N GLU A 461 -0.84 12.92 17.19
CA GLU A 461 0.22 12.04 17.66
C GLU A 461 -0.41 10.75 18.19
N ILE A 462 -0.02 9.62 17.62
CA ILE A 462 -0.47 8.30 18.05
C ILE A 462 0.68 7.58 18.72
N SER A 463 0.47 7.17 19.97
CA SER A 463 1.34 6.24 20.68
C SER A 463 0.66 4.90 20.81
N THR A 464 1.38 3.82 20.50
CA THR A 464 0.89 2.46 20.62
C THR A 464 1.93 1.59 21.30
N GLN A 465 1.52 0.87 22.34
CA GLN A 465 2.31 -0.16 23.02
C GLN A 465 1.59 -1.49 22.81
N SER A 466 2.29 -2.47 22.27
CA SER A 466 1.66 -3.73 21.86
C SER A 466 2.37 -4.93 22.44
N ALA A 467 1.60 -5.96 22.73
CA ALA A 467 2.12 -7.31 23.00
C ALA A 467 1.30 -8.32 22.20
N TYR A 468 1.97 -9.32 21.64
CA TYR A 468 1.31 -10.37 20.88
C TYR A 468 1.97 -11.73 21.08
N VAL A 469 1.18 -12.77 20.86
CA VAL A 469 1.64 -14.15 20.83
C VAL A 469 0.87 -14.92 19.76
N PHE A 470 1.59 -15.76 19.02
CA PHE A 470 1.06 -16.74 18.08
C PHE A 470 1.64 -18.09 18.43
N ASP A 471 0.83 -19.15 18.34
CA ASP A 471 1.29 -20.52 18.38
C ASP A 471 0.83 -21.27 17.14
N THR A 472 1.79 -21.85 16.43
CA THR A 472 1.56 -22.79 15.34
C THR A 472 1.75 -24.20 15.90
N ILE A 473 0.66 -24.94 15.98
CA ILE A 473 0.56 -26.24 16.64
C ILE A 473 0.40 -27.31 15.56
N LYS A 474 1.35 -28.25 15.47
CA LYS A 474 1.29 -29.39 14.53
C LYS A 474 1.03 -30.70 15.25
N TYR A 475 0.02 -31.42 14.78
CA TYR A 475 -0.33 -32.75 15.28
C TYR A 475 -0.79 -33.64 14.12
N GLY A 476 0.04 -34.60 13.73
CA GLY A 476 -0.18 -35.43 12.53
C GLY A 476 -0.29 -34.54 11.29
N ASP A 477 -1.38 -34.71 10.54
CA ASP A 477 -1.68 -33.94 9.32
C ASP A 477 -2.42 -32.62 9.61
N TRP A 478 -2.57 -32.23 10.87
CA TRP A 478 -3.24 -31.00 11.28
C TRP A 478 -2.25 -29.91 11.69
N ILE A 479 -2.56 -28.70 11.29
CA ILE A 479 -1.86 -27.48 11.74
C ILE A 479 -2.92 -26.53 12.29
N PHE A 480 -2.79 -26.16 13.56
CA PHE A 480 -3.64 -25.16 14.19
C PHE A 480 -2.83 -23.89 14.41
N ASN A 481 -3.44 -22.74 14.22
CA ASN A 481 -2.85 -21.47 14.57
C ASN A 481 -3.75 -20.73 15.54
N ALA A 482 -3.19 -20.24 16.63
CA ALA A 482 -3.85 -19.36 17.58
C ALA A 482 -2.99 -18.12 17.77
N GLY A 483 -3.58 -16.94 17.60
CA GLY A 483 -2.91 -15.66 17.80
C GLY A 483 -3.77 -14.71 18.61
N ALA A 484 -3.12 -13.98 19.53
CA ALA A 484 -3.73 -12.90 20.28
C ALA A 484 -2.79 -11.69 20.31
N ARG A 485 -3.38 -10.50 20.26
CA ARG A 485 -2.66 -9.23 20.37
C ARG A 485 -3.46 -8.23 21.19
N MET A 486 -2.74 -7.47 22.00
CA MET A 486 -3.24 -6.31 22.73
C MET A 486 -2.43 -5.08 22.31
N ASP A 487 -3.14 -4.02 21.96
CA ASP A 487 -2.58 -2.70 21.69
C ASP A 487 -3.13 -1.70 22.71
N HIS A 488 -2.27 -1.08 23.51
CA HIS A 488 -2.63 0.12 24.26
C HIS A 488 -2.41 1.32 23.34
N PHE A 489 -3.50 1.88 22.84
CA PHE A 489 -3.54 2.94 21.84
C PHE A 489 -3.93 4.26 22.49
N ASN A 490 -3.24 5.35 22.13
CA ASN A 490 -3.61 6.71 22.48
C ASN A 490 -3.37 7.64 21.28
N LEU A 491 -4.37 8.49 20.97
CA LEU A 491 -4.26 9.57 19.98
C LEU A 491 -4.51 10.90 20.68
N ASP A 492 -3.51 11.77 20.66
CA ASP A 492 -3.59 13.17 21.05
C ASP A 492 -3.68 14.03 19.77
N PHE A 493 -4.71 14.88 19.69
CA PHE A 493 -4.96 15.76 18.56
C PHE A 493 -5.09 17.21 19.01
N SER A 494 -4.52 18.12 18.23
CA SER A 494 -4.62 19.57 18.45
C SER A 494 -4.94 20.28 17.13
N ALA A 495 -6.06 20.97 17.08
CA ALA A 495 -6.36 21.97 16.05
C ALA A 495 -5.88 23.35 16.54
N ILE A 496 -5.00 23.98 15.77
CA ILE A 496 -4.35 25.25 16.11
C ILE A 496 -4.76 26.26 15.05
N THR A 497 -5.42 27.35 15.49
CA THR A 497 -5.85 28.43 14.59
C THR A 497 -4.68 29.31 14.16
N ALA A 498 -4.90 30.18 13.17
CA ALA A 498 -3.92 31.19 12.75
C ALA A 498 -3.51 32.16 13.89
N THR A 499 -4.37 32.36 14.86
CA THR A 499 -4.10 33.16 16.07
C THR A 499 -3.51 32.36 17.22
N ASN A 500 -3.06 31.11 16.96
CA ASN A 500 -2.50 30.19 17.93
C ASN A 500 -3.47 29.74 19.07
N THR A 501 -4.77 29.84 18.85
CA THR A 501 -5.77 29.23 19.76
C THR A 501 -5.71 27.70 19.54
N VAL A 502 -5.57 26.94 20.63
CA VAL A 502 -5.44 25.50 20.59
C VAL A 502 -6.73 24.84 21.07
N THR A 503 -7.29 23.96 20.25
CA THR A 503 -8.34 23.02 20.67
C THR A 503 -7.75 21.63 20.70
N ALA A 504 -7.63 21.05 21.91
CA ALA A 504 -7.04 19.73 22.10
C ALA A 504 -8.13 18.68 22.37
N MET A 505 -7.94 17.50 21.81
CA MET A 505 -8.78 16.31 22.01
C MET A 505 -7.88 15.08 22.14
N SER A 506 -8.34 14.06 22.85
CA SER A 506 -7.65 12.79 22.93
C SER A 506 -8.63 11.62 22.99
N VAL A 507 -8.16 10.47 22.55
CA VAL A 507 -8.85 9.17 22.68
C VAL A 507 -7.82 8.07 22.93
N GLY A 508 -8.12 7.21 23.90
CA GLY A 508 -7.29 6.04 24.21
C GLY A 508 -8.14 4.81 24.43
N ASP A 509 -7.61 3.65 24.05
CA ASP A 509 -8.30 2.36 24.20
C ASP A 509 -7.30 1.20 24.30
N ASN A 510 -7.78 0.06 24.84
CA ASN A 510 -7.08 -1.22 24.83
C ASN A 510 -7.71 -2.15 23.79
N LEU A 511 -7.06 -2.28 22.66
CA LEU A 511 -7.56 -3.01 21.50
C LEU A 511 -7.13 -4.47 21.58
N TRP A 512 -8.07 -5.37 21.81
CA TRP A 512 -7.83 -6.80 21.74
C TRP A 512 -8.25 -7.34 20.39
N THR A 513 -7.34 -8.08 19.73
CA THR A 513 -7.59 -8.77 18.46
C THR A 513 -7.11 -10.20 18.55
N GLY A 514 -7.73 -11.09 17.76
CA GLY A 514 -7.40 -12.50 17.77
C GLY A 514 -7.57 -13.14 16.40
N LYS A 515 -6.84 -14.23 16.21
CA LYS A 515 -6.88 -15.09 15.02
C LYS A 515 -6.83 -16.56 15.43
N LEU A 516 -7.72 -17.38 14.88
CA LEU A 516 -7.73 -18.83 15.06
C LEU A 516 -7.89 -19.48 13.70
N SER A 517 -7.13 -20.54 13.44
CA SER A 517 -7.29 -21.35 12.24
C SER A 517 -6.99 -22.82 12.49
N ALA A 518 -7.61 -23.67 11.67
CA ALA A 518 -7.30 -25.08 11.56
C ALA A 518 -7.03 -25.42 10.09
N LEU A 519 -5.97 -26.12 9.83
CA LEU A 519 -5.54 -26.55 8.51
C LEU A 519 -5.31 -28.06 8.54
N TYR A 520 -5.89 -28.77 7.59
CA TYR A 520 -5.67 -30.18 7.35
C TYR A 520 -4.87 -30.38 6.07
N LYS A 521 -3.92 -31.31 6.09
CA LYS A 521 -3.06 -31.69 4.97
C LYS A 521 -3.52 -33.01 4.36
N PRO A 522 -4.34 -32.99 3.29
CA PRO A 522 -4.69 -34.22 2.58
C PRO A 522 -3.47 -34.94 1.99
N THR A 523 -2.47 -34.16 1.59
CA THR A 523 -1.15 -34.60 1.12
C THR A 523 -0.05 -33.67 1.64
N ALA A 524 1.22 -34.06 1.47
CA ALA A 524 2.35 -33.21 1.83
C ALA A 524 2.32 -31.83 1.12
N ASP A 525 1.76 -31.77 -0.10
CA ASP A 525 1.76 -30.62 -0.98
C ASP A 525 0.38 -29.96 -1.11
N SER A 526 -0.56 -30.26 -0.22
CA SER A 526 -1.90 -29.69 -0.24
C SER A 526 -2.44 -29.39 1.15
N SER A 527 -3.34 -28.43 1.22
CA SER A 527 -4.02 -28.05 2.45
C SER A 527 -5.46 -27.60 2.22
N VAL A 528 -6.30 -27.85 3.22
CA VAL A 528 -7.65 -27.27 3.36
C VAL A 528 -7.71 -26.62 4.72
N TYR A 529 -8.20 -25.38 4.83
CA TYR A 529 -8.19 -24.63 6.07
C TYR A 529 -9.45 -23.84 6.32
N ALA A 530 -9.70 -23.57 7.60
CA ALA A 530 -10.68 -22.59 8.05
C ALA A 530 -9.99 -21.56 8.96
N LEU A 531 -10.39 -20.29 8.84
CA LEU A 531 -9.84 -19.17 9.59
C LEU A 531 -10.95 -18.26 10.12
N VAL A 532 -10.80 -17.80 11.35
CA VAL A 532 -11.48 -16.62 11.88
C VAL A 532 -10.46 -15.62 12.41
N GLY A 533 -10.62 -14.34 12.05
CA GLY A 533 -9.72 -13.29 12.50
C GLY A 533 -10.47 -11.98 12.72
N SER A 534 -9.86 -11.09 13.51
CA SER A 534 -10.44 -9.78 13.84
C SER A 534 -9.46 -8.64 13.66
N SER A 535 -10.00 -7.43 13.47
CA SER A 535 -9.26 -6.17 13.57
C SER A 535 -10.11 -5.10 14.20
N LYS A 536 -9.47 -4.07 14.74
CA LYS A 536 -10.10 -2.89 15.31
C LYS A 536 -9.48 -1.62 14.73
N LEU A 537 -10.32 -0.60 14.52
CA LEU A 537 -9.88 0.71 14.05
C LEU A 537 -10.50 1.80 14.95
N PRO A 538 -9.72 2.43 15.85
CA PRO A 538 -10.18 3.50 16.72
C PRO A 538 -10.57 4.78 15.96
N PRO A 539 -11.42 5.64 16.55
CA PRO A 539 -11.72 6.96 16.01
C PRO A 539 -10.44 7.75 15.70
N GLY A 540 -10.37 8.36 14.53
CA GLY A 540 -9.25 9.20 14.11
C GLY A 540 -7.95 8.48 13.77
N ALA A 541 -7.82 7.18 14.01
CA ALA A 541 -6.57 6.43 13.83
C ALA A 541 -6.10 6.32 12.37
N GLY A 542 -7.00 6.49 11.39
CA GLY A 542 -6.65 6.42 9.98
C GLY A 542 -6.04 7.71 9.42
N ASN A 543 -6.33 8.86 10.01
CA ASN A 543 -5.95 10.18 9.51
C ASN A 543 -5.40 11.13 10.58
N PHE A 544 -5.13 10.66 11.78
CA PHE A 544 -4.57 11.42 12.90
C PHE A 544 -5.42 12.63 13.32
N THR A 545 -6.75 12.58 13.12
CA THR A 545 -7.64 13.71 13.34
C THR A 545 -8.80 13.32 14.22
N LEU A 546 -9.09 14.13 15.25
CA LEU A 546 -10.31 14.01 16.05
C LEU A 546 -11.27 15.16 15.76
N SER A 547 -12.55 14.94 16.04
CA SER A 547 -13.62 15.91 15.80
C SER A 547 -14.64 15.85 16.92
N THR A 548 -15.12 17.03 17.37
CA THR A 548 -16.24 17.13 18.32
C THR A 548 -17.61 16.97 17.68
N SER A 549 -17.67 16.91 16.33
CA SER A 549 -18.95 16.73 15.63
C SER A 549 -19.58 15.39 16.01
N ALA A 550 -20.83 15.43 16.43
CA ALA A 550 -21.60 14.25 16.82
C ALA A 550 -21.73 13.22 15.66
N THR A 551 -21.58 13.65 14.42
CA THR A 551 -21.75 12.82 13.23
C THR A 551 -20.44 12.39 12.59
N SER A 552 -19.29 12.76 13.15
CA SER A 552 -17.97 12.40 12.65
C SER A 552 -17.52 11.05 13.18
N ALA A 553 -17.08 10.15 12.32
CA ALA A 553 -16.42 8.90 12.72
C ALA A 553 -15.12 9.10 13.52
N ALA A 554 -14.57 10.33 13.51
CA ALA A 554 -13.41 10.72 14.31
C ALA A 554 -13.79 11.33 15.70
N ASN A 555 -15.06 11.22 16.12
CA ASN A 555 -15.46 11.67 17.44
C ASN A 555 -14.94 10.71 18.52
N PRO A 556 -14.16 11.20 19.51
CA PRO A 556 -13.55 10.36 20.54
C PRO A 556 -14.55 9.65 21.48
N LYS A 557 -15.85 9.96 21.37
CA LYS A 557 -16.92 9.29 22.14
C LYS A 557 -17.35 7.96 21.53
N PHE A 558 -16.97 7.68 20.28
CA PHE A 558 -17.32 6.45 19.61
C PHE A 558 -16.34 5.32 19.94
N GLU A 559 -16.87 4.11 19.98
CA GLU A 559 -16.10 2.88 20.11
C GLU A 559 -15.30 2.61 18.82
N PRO A 560 -14.21 1.81 18.89
CA PRO A 560 -13.52 1.35 17.68
C PRO A 560 -14.45 0.59 16.75
N GLN A 561 -14.27 0.79 15.43
CA GLN A 561 -14.86 -0.11 14.45
C GLN A 561 -14.29 -1.51 14.64
N GLU A 562 -15.14 -2.52 14.61
CA GLU A 562 -14.75 -3.94 14.72
C GLU A 562 -14.97 -4.65 13.40
N THR A 563 -13.96 -5.42 12.99
CA THR A 563 -14.03 -6.28 11.81
C THR A 563 -13.83 -7.73 12.20
N LYS A 564 -14.67 -8.61 11.64
CA LYS A 564 -14.50 -10.07 11.72
C LYS A 564 -14.46 -10.66 10.32
N ASN A 565 -13.51 -11.57 10.11
CA ASN A 565 -13.38 -12.32 8.87
C ASN A 565 -13.52 -13.81 9.15
N TYR A 566 -14.23 -14.50 8.26
CA TYR A 566 -14.36 -15.94 8.19
C TYR A 566 -13.88 -16.36 6.81
N GLU A 567 -12.99 -17.34 6.76
CA GLU A 567 -12.40 -17.82 5.51
C GLU A 567 -12.30 -19.34 5.53
N LEU A 568 -12.68 -19.98 4.44
CA LEU A 568 -12.47 -21.38 4.15
C LEU A 568 -11.71 -21.47 2.83
N GLY A 569 -10.57 -22.15 2.82
CA GLY A 569 -9.74 -22.19 1.63
C GLY A 569 -9.01 -23.50 1.44
N THR A 570 -8.37 -23.62 0.28
CA THR A 570 -7.53 -24.74 -0.09
C THR A 570 -6.33 -24.24 -0.89
N LYS A 571 -5.19 -24.95 -0.73
CA LYS A 571 -3.95 -24.65 -1.45
C LYS A 571 -3.31 -25.95 -1.91
N TRP A 572 -2.74 -25.93 -3.10
CA TRP A 572 -2.14 -27.09 -3.75
C TRP A 572 -0.85 -26.68 -4.43
N ASP A 573 0.25 -27.31 -4.09
CA ASP A 573 1.51 -27.23 -4.80
C ASP A 573 1.64 -28.42 -5.74
N LEU A 574 1.66 -28.15 -7.04
CA LEU A 574 1.66 -29.13 -8.12
C LEU A 574 2.99 -29.09 -8.87
N LEU A 575 3.20 -30.09 -9.75
CA LEU A 575 4.37 -30.15 -10.64
C LEU A 575 5.71 -30.07 -9.86
N ASP A 576 5.89 -30.91 -8.85
CA ASP A 576 7.02 -30.90 -7.94
C ASP A 576 7.18 -29.54 -7.22
N GLN A 577 6.08 -29.02 -6.68
CA GLN A 577 5.98 -27.72 -5.96
C GLN A 577 6.31 -26.48 -6.82
N LYS A 578 6.35 -26.59 -8.14
CA LYS A 578 6.65 -25.48 -9.05
C LYS A 578 5.46 -24.60 -9.35
N LEU A 579 4.23 -25.13 -9.21
CA LEU A 579 2.98 -24.43 -9.51
C LEU A 579 2.07 -24.48 -8.27
N SER A 580 1.68 -23.32 -7.76
CA SER A 580 0.73 -23.21 -6.65
C SER A 580 -0.66 -22.81 -7.16
N LEU A 581 -1.67 -23.55 -6.73
CA LEU A 581 -3.09 -23.21 -6.89
C LEU A 581 -3.68 -22.86 -5.52
N THR A 582 -4.49 -21.81 -5.49
CA THR A 582 -5.17 -21.36 -4.28
C THR A 582 -6.64 -21.08 -4.56
N GLY A 583 -7.50 -21.42 -3.60
CA GLY A 583 -8.92 -21.08 -3.65
C GLY A 583 -9.44 -20.78 -2.25
N ALA A 584 -10.25 -19.74 -2.12
CA ALA A 584 -10.87 -19.39 -0.84
C ALA A 584 -12.27 -18.84 -1.03
N VAL A 585 -13.15 -19.12 -0.08
CA VAL A 585 -14.41 -18.40 0.15
C VAL A 585 -14.28 -17.60 1.43
N PHE A 586 -14.73 -16.36 1.41
CA PHE A 586 -14.56 -15.47 2.55
C PHE A 586 -15.82 -14.66 2.85
N ARG A 587 -15.93 -14.23 4.10
CA ARG A 587 -16.95 -13.27 4.57
C ARG A 587 -16.34 -12.35 5.61
N THR A 588 -16.28 -11.06 5.30
CA THR A 588 -15.83 -9.99 6.17
C THR A 588 -17.03 -9.15 6.60
N VAL A 589 -17.17 -8.91 7.90
CA VAL A 589 -18.24 -8.10 8.48
C VAL A 589 -17.60 -6.98 9.31
N VAL A 590 -17.95 -5.75 8.99
CA VAL A 590 -17.57 -4.54 9.74
C VAL A 590 -18.76 -4.06 10.54
N LYS A 591 -18.55 -3.76 11.80
CA LYS A 591 -19.54 -3.26 12.76
C LYS A 591 -19.06 -1.97 13.40
N ASN A 592 -19.95 -1.33 14.14
CA ASN A 592 -19.69 -0.08 14.86
C ASN A 592 -19.31 1.06 13.92
N GLU A 593 -19.83 1.08 12.69
CA GLU A 593 -19.71 2.24 11.82
C GLU A 593 -20.68 3.33 12.27
N VAL A 594 -20.27 4.57 12.10
CA VAL A 594 -21.08 5.74 12.47
C VAL A 594 -22.06 6.04 11.34
N GLU A 595 -23.35 5.98 11.64
CA GLU A 595 -24.46 6.28 10.72
C GLU A 595 -25.23 7.51 11.20
N VAL A 596 -25.41 8.47 10.30
CA VAL A 596 -26.15 9.70 10.58
C VAL A 596 -27.65 9.43 10.42
N ASP A 597 -28.45 9.89 11.39
CA ASP A 597 -29.91 9.77 11.35
C ASP A 597 -30.47 10.45 10.08
N PRO A 598 -31.23 9.73 9.24
CA PRO A 598 -31.74 10.29 8.00
C PRO A 598 -32.79 11.39 8.19
N THR A 599 -33.42 11.43 9.38
CA THR A 599 -34.45 12.41 9.71
C THR A 599 -33.92 13.58 10.53
N ASN A 600 -32.82 13.36 11.28
CA ASN A 600 -32.15 14.38 12.05
C ASN A 600 -30.62 14.29 11.89
N THR A 601 -30.10 15.01 10.91
CA THR A 601 -28.67 14.98 10.54
C THR A 601 -27.71 15.49 11.62
N ALA A 602 -28.23 16.00 12.76
CA ALA A 602 -27.42 16.35 13.92
C ALA A 602 -27.18 15.15 14.87
N VAL A 603 -27.84 14.02 14.63
CA VAL A 603 -27.75 12.81 15.44
C VAL A 603 -27.04 11.72 14.64
N ALA A 604 -26.19 10.95 15.31
CA ALA A 604 -25.58 9.75 14.72
C ALA A 604 -25.69 8.56 15.69
N TYR A 605 -25.74 7.38 15.12
CA TYR A 605 -25.74 6.11 15.81
C TYR A 605 -24.51 5.30 15.41
N GLN A 606 -23.94 4.54 16.34
CA GLN A 606 -22.83 3.65 16.05
C GLN A 606 -23.32 2.20 15.93
N ASN A 607 -24.23 1.98 15.00
CA ASN A 607 -24.84 0.67 14.72
C ASN A 607 -24.64 0.22 13.27
N GLY A 608 -23.91 1.01 12.47
CA GLY A 608 -23.65 0.71 11.10
C GLY A 608 -22.96 -0.63 10.91
N LYS A 609 -23.39 -1.37 9.87
CA LYS A 609 -22.87 -2.70 9.56
C LYS A 609 -22.72 -2.89 8.07
N LYS A 610 -21.52 -3.27 7.64
CA LYS A 610 -21.19 -3.60 6.26
C LYS A 610 -20.67 -5.02 6.14
N ARG A 611 -20.91 -5.63 5.00
CA ARG A 611 -20.46 -6.99 4.68
C ARG A 611 -19.87 -7.05 3.29
N VAL A 612 -18.77 -7.80 3.18
CA VAL A 612 -18.19 -8.25 1.91
C VAL A 612 -18.00 -9.76 1.98
N GLN A 613 -18.41 -10.48 0.95
CA GLN A 613 -18.22 -11.92 0.86
C GLN A 613 -17.96 -12.33 -0.59
N GLY A 614 -17.21 -13.40 -0.79
CA GLY A 614 -16.89 -13.81 -2.15
C GLY A 614 -16.02 -15.05 -2.23
N ILE A 615 -15.56 -15.29 -3.44
CA ILE A 615 -14.57 -16.32 -3.77
C ILE A 615 -13.33 -15.68 -4.39
N GLU A 616 -12.18 -16.26 -4.11
CA GLU A 616 -10.90 -15.90 -4.70
C GLU A 616 -10.20 -17.16 -5.18
N LEU A 617 -9.64 -17.09 -6.40
CA LEU A 617 -8.87 -18.16 -7.01
C LEU A 617 -7.52 -17.58 -7.45
N GLY A 618 -6.46 -18.34 -7.33
CA GLY A 618 -5.13 -17.95 -7.75
C GLY A 618 -4.33 -19.11 -8.29
N VAL A 619 -3.45 -18.81 -9.24
CA VAL A 619 -2.41 -19.71 -9.74
C VAL A 619 -1.12 -18.92 -9.89
N VAL A 620 0.01 -19.48 -9.46
CA VAL A 620 1.32 -18.86 -9.60
C VAL A 620 2.41 -19.91 -9.68
N GLY A 621 3.36 -19.73 -10.59
CA GLY A 621 4.54 -20.58 -10.69
C GLY A 621 4.91 -20.95 -12.11
N ALA A 622 5.54 -22.13 -12.28
CA ALA A 622 6.01 -22.66 -13.55
C ALA A 622 5.20 -23.91 -13.95
N ILE A 623 4.66 -23.90 -15.16
CA ILE A 623 4.05 -25.09 -15.79
C ILE A 623 5.17 -25.99 -16.35
N THR A 624 6.15 -25.38 -17.01
CA THR A 624 7.44 -25.98 -17.36
C THR A 624 8.57 -25.04 -16.96
N ARG A 625 9.82 -25.40 -17.21
CA ARG A 625 10.95 -24.48 -16.94
C ARG A 625 10.90 -23.22 -17.82
N GLU A 626 10.31 -23.33 -19.00
CA GLU A 626 10.19 -22.26 -19.99
C GLU A 626 8.90 -21.47 -19.84
N TRP A 627 7.86 -22.03 -19.19
CA TRP A 627 6.52 -21.46 -19.14
C TRP A 627 6.13 -21.09 -17.70
N LEU A 628 6.14 -19.78 -17.43
CA LEU A 628 5.73 -19.20 -16.17
C LEU A 628 4.32 -18.61 -16.27
N VAL A 629 3.56 -18.69 -15.20
CA VAL A 629 2.19 -18.14 -15.11
C VAL A 629 1.91 -17.57 -13.74
N THR A 630 1.19 -16.45 -13.73
CA THR A 630 0.44 -15.96 -12.57
C THR A 630 -0.93 -15.52 -13.03
N ALA A 631 -1.98 -15.94 -12.33
CA ALA A 631 -3.33 -15.45 -12.59
C ALA A 631 -4.16 -15.46 -11.32
N GLY A 632 -5.14 -14.57 -11.26
CA GLY A 632 -6.05 -14.49 -10.15
C GLY A 632 -7.44 -14.05 -10.59
N TYR A 633 -8.46 -14.55 -9.91
CA TYR A 633 -9.85 -14.20 -10.09
C TYR A 633 -10.52 -13.96 -8.75
N THR A 634 -11.29 -12.89 -8.65
CA THR A 634 -12.18 -12.64 -7.52
C THR A 634 -13.60 -12.39 -7.99
N ARG A 635 -14.56 -12.96 -7.27
CA ARG A 635 -15.98 -12.59 -7.38
C ARG A 635 -16.49 -12.31 -5.98
N GLN A 636 -17.04 -11.11 -5.78
CA GLN A 636 -17.47 -10.68 -4.46
C GLN A 636 -18.81 -9.93 -4.53
N SER A 637 -19.56 -10.00 -3.45
CA SER A 637 -20.73 -9.19 -3.21
C SER A 637 -20.56 -8.36 -1.95
N THR A 638 -20.99 -7.12 -2.01
CA THR A 638 -20.91 -6.17 -0.91
C THR A 638 -22.30 -5.70 -0.52
N SER A 639 -22.51 -5.37 0.74
CA SER A 639 -23.80 -4.89 1.25
C SER A 639 -23.60 -3.96 2.45
N VAL A 640 -24.38 -2.90 2.51
CA VAL A 640 -24.63 -2.12 3.72
C VAL A 640 -25.80 -2.78 4.45
N GLU A 641 -25.55 -3.60 5.47
CA GLU A 641 -26.61 -4.34 6.18
C GLU A 641 -27.40 -3.43 7.13
N VAL A 642 -26.71 -2.47 7.77
CA VAL A 642 -27.31 -1.41 8.57
C VAL A 642 -26.62 -0.12 8.18
N GLY A 643 -27.38 0.89 7.83
CA GLY A 643 -26.91 2.19 7.38
C GLY A 643 -27.59 2.66 6.10
N ARG A 644 -27.26 3.87 5.67
CA ARG A 644 -27.79 4.45 4.44
C ARG A 644 -27.07 3.93 3.21
N THR A 645 -27.75 3.95 2.09
CA THR A 645 -27.16 3.70 0.78
C THR A 645 -26.09 4.74 0.46
N ILE A 646 -24.89 4.28 0.11
CA ILE A 646 -23.72 5.13 -0.15
C ILE A 646 -23.39 5.25 -1.65
N THR A 647 -24.07 4.49 -2.51
CA THR A 647 -23.85 4.50 -3.96
C THR A 647 -24.75 5.51 -4.67
N ALA A 648 -24.23 6.15 -5.70
CA ALA A 648 -25.00 7.06 -6.56
C ALA A 648 -26.13 6.35 -7.34
N SER A 649 -26.02 5.04 -7.53
CA SER A 649 -27.05 4.21 -8.19
C SER A 649 -28.25 3.91 -7.31
N GLY A 650 -28.12 4.10 -5.98
CA GLY A 650 -29.12 3.67 -5.01
C GLY A 650 -29.07 2.17 -4.68
N GLU A 651 -28.11 1.43 -5.22
CA GLU A 651 -27.90 0.03 -4.90
C GLU A 651 -27.30 -0.15 -3.51
N ASN A 652 -27.75 -1.18 -2.81
CA ASN A 652 -27.21 -1.54 -1.50
C ASN A 652 -25.89 -2.31 -1.65
N GLN A 653 -24.81 -1.60 -1.97
CA GLN A 653 -23.47 -2.14 -2.13
C GLN A 653 -22.41 -1.10 -1.69
N LEU A 654 -21.17 -1.55 -1.53
CA LEU A 654 -20.04 -0.65 -1.30
C LEU A 654 -19.58 -0.02 -2.63
N THR A 655 -18.96 1.15 -2.51
CA THR A 655 -18.42 1.91 -3.63
C THR A 655 -17.02 1.43 -4.01
N TYR A 656 -16.57 1.76 -5.21
CA TYR A 656 -15.18 1.52 -5.71
C TYR A 656 -14.72 0.07 -5.58
N THR A 657 -15.66 -0.86 -5.73
CA THR A 657 -15.43 -2.29 -5.56
C THR A 657 -15.98 -3.06 -6.74
N PRO A 658 -15.14 -3.65 -7.59
CA PRO A 658 -15.63 -4.46 -8.70
C PRO A 658 -16.28 -5.73 -8.16
N LYS A 659 -17.43 -6.13 -8.71
CA LYS A 659 -18.07 -7.41 -8.37
C LYS A 659 -17.23 -8.59 -8.83
N GLN A 660 -16.53 -8.43 -9.94
CA GLN A 660 -15.61 -9.42 -10.49
C GLN A 660 -14.33 -8.71 -10.96
N ALA A 661 -13.19 -9.34 -10.72
CA ALA A 661 -11.93 -8.92 -11.29
C ALA A 661 -11.09 -10.14 -11.66
N PHE A 662 -10.34 -10.02 -12.74
CA PHE A 662 -9.40 -11.03 -13.22
C PHE A 662 -8.09 -10.37 -13.59
N THR A 663 -6.99 -11.02 -13.25
CA THR A 663 -5.64 -10.64 -13.68
C THR A 663 -4.89 -11.89 -14.11
N ALA A 664 -4.09 -11.78 -15.17
CA ALA A 664 -3.20 -12.85 -15.58
C ALA A 664 -1.93 -12.27 -16.22
N TRP A 665 -0.83 -12.95 -16.02
CA TRP A 665 0.42 -12.73 -16.73
C TRP A 665 1.09 -14.07 -16.99
N THR A 666 1.59 -14.27 -18.21
CA THR A 666 2.28 -15.50 -18.58
C THR A 666 3.45 -15.19 -19.48
N THR A 667 4.53 -15.96 -19.35
CA THR A 667 5.71 -15.85 -20.20
C THR A 667 6.20 -17.22 -20.64
N TYR A 668 6.69 -17.30 -21.87
CA TYR A 668 7.28 -18.49 -22.45
C TYR A 668 8.63 -18.18 -23.08
N THR A 669 9.66 -18.90 -22.69
CA THR A 669 11.01 -18.75 -23.22
C THR A 669 11.22 -19.74 -24.36
N LEU A 670 11.42 -19.22 -25.57
CA LEU A 670 11.69 -20.01 -26.78
C LEU A 670 13.12 -20.59 -26.78
N PRO A 671 13.38 -21.70 -27.48
CA PRO A 671 14.70 -22.37 -27.46
C PRO A 671 15.90 -21.51 -27.87
N PHE A 672 15.67 -20.46 -28.65
CA PHE A 672 16.70 -19.50 -29.05
C PHE A 672 16.86 -18.28 -28.15
N GLY A 673 16.28 -18.33 -26.96
CA GLY A 673 16.47 -17.30 -25.90
C GLY A 673 15.54 -16.09 -25.97
N LEU A 674 14.58 -16.05 -26.92
CA LEU A 674 13.52 -15.06 -26.93
C LEU A 674 12.44 -15.47 -25.91
N GLN A 675 12.17 -14.63 -24.93
CA GLN A 675 11.03 -14.77 -24.04
C GLN A 675 9.88 -13.90 -24.56
N VAL A 676 8.72 -14.48 -24.74
CA VAL A 676 7.48 -13.76 -25.08
C VAL A 676 6.49 -13.90 -23.94
N GLY A 677 5.70 -12.87 -23.72
CA GLY A 677 4.73 -12.88 -22.63
C GLY A 677 3.58 -11.93 -22.88
N GLY A 678 2.59 -12.02 -22.03
CA GLY A 678 1.46 -11.13 -22.07
C GLY A 678 0.59 -11.26 -20.84
N GLY A 679 -0.26 -10.26 -20.66
CA GLY A 679 -1.20 -10.17 -19.56
C GLY A 679 -2.59 -9.77 -20.01
N ALA A 680 -3.54 -10.10 -19.17
CA ALA A 680 -4.94 -9.69 -19.32
C ALA A 680 -5.47 -9.20 -17.97
N ARG A 681 -6.21 -8.10 -17.98
CA ARG A 681 -6.85 -7.55 -16.80
C ARG A 681 -8.31 -7.23 -17.11
N PHE A 682 -9.19 -7.70 -16.23
CA PHE A 682 -10.61 -7.38 -16.25
C PHE A 682 -11.00 -6.71 -14.93
N SER A 683 -11.75 -5.63 -15.01
CA SER A 683 -12.48 -5.05 -13.89
C SER A 683 -13.94 -4.92 -14.26
N ASP A 684 -14.83 -5.44 -13.42
CA ASP A 684 -16.25 -5.18 -13.53
C ASP A 684 -16.57 -3.72 -13.24
N LYS A 685 -17.78 -3.28 -13.56
CA LYS A 685 -18.21 -1.91 -13.32
C LYS A 685 -18.09 -1.51 -11.85
N LEU A 686 -17.72 -0.25 -11.63
CA LEU A 686 -17.52 0.33 -10.30
C LEU A 686 -18.64 1.32 -10.00
N ALA A 687 -19.42 1.08 -8.94
CA ALA A 687 -20.34 2.08 -8.43
C ALA A 687 -19.58 3.20 -7.71
N ARG A 688 -19.83 4.45 -8.09
CA ARG A 688 -19.28 5.59 -7.33
C ARG A 688 -20.10 5.91 -6.09
N GLY A 689 -19.50 6.66 -5.17
CA GLY A 689 -20.20 7.22 -4.02
C GLY A 689 -21.25 8.28 -4.42
N THR A 690 -22.08 8.68 -3.47
CA THR A 690 -23.02 9.79 -3.64
C THR A 690 -22.71 10.91 -2.67
N ASP A 691 -22.85 12.14 -3.15
CA ASP A 691 -22.78 13.39 -2.39
C ASP A 691 -23.90 14.36 -2.77
N GLY A 692 -24.94 13.83 -3.44
CA GLY A 692 -26.06 14.60 -3.95
C GLY A 692 -25.85 15.18 -5.34
N ALA A 693 -24.73 14.93 -6.02
CA ALA A 693 -24.51 15.39 -7.39
C ALA A 693 -25.52 14.72 -8.35
N ILE A 694 -26.16 15.53 -9.19
CA ILE A 694 -27.18 15.11 -10.14
C ILE A 694 -26.56 15.01 -11.54
N GLY A 695 -27.02 14.06 -12.34
CA GLY A 695 -26.70 14.00 -13.77
C GLY A 695 -25.36 13.37 -14.13
N THR A 696 -24.49 13.09 -13.19
CA THR A 696 -23.18 12.48 -13.47
C THR A 696 -23.27 10.94 -13.53
N PRO A 697 -22.36 10.26 -14.25
CA PRO A 697 -22.37 8.81 -14.38
C PRO A 697 -22.39 8.14 -13.00
N LYS A 698 -23.25 7.14 -12.83
CA LYS A 698 -23.37 6.37 -11.56
C LYS A 698 -22.32 5.28 -11.42
N TYR A 699 -21.72 4.90 -12.53
CA TYR A 699 -20.74 3.83 -12.66
C TYR A 699 -19.57 4.28 -13.52
N ALA A 700 -18.38 3.73 -13.26
CA ALA A 700 -17.36 3.51 -14.26
C ALA A 700 -17.59 2.14 -14.88
N ASP A 701 -17.61 2.04 -16.22
CA ASP A 701 -17.93 0.81 -16.94
C ASP A 701 -16.85 -0.25 -16.80
N SER A 702 -17.21 -1.50 -17.01
CA SER A 702 -16.30 -2.63 -17.04
C SER A 702 -15.36 -2.58 -18.24
N TYR A 703 -14.15 -3.13 -18.07
CA TYR A 703 -13.17 -3.15 -19.15
C TYR A 703 -12.28 -4.39 -19.12
N TRP A 704 -11.75 -4.74 -20.30
CA TRP A 704 -10.61 -5.61 -20.48
C TRP A 704 -9.44 -4.82 -21.05
N VAL A 705 -8.23 -5.07 -20.52
CA VAL A 705 -6.97 -4.53 -21.05
C VAL A 705 -5.98 -5.68 -21.19
N PHE A 706 -5.26 -5.68 -22.31
CA PHE A 706 -4.26 -6.68 -22.64
C PHE A 706 -2.91 -6.01 -22.80
N ASP A 707 -1.87 -6.65 -22.24
CA ASP A 707 -0.49 -6.21 -22.31
C ASP A 707 0.35 -7.31 -22.99
N ALA A 708 1.46 -6.94 -23.63
CA ALA A 708 2.39 -7.87 -24.26
C ALA A 708 3.84 -7.54 -23.91
N MET A 709 4.70 -8.55 -23.93
CA MET A 709 6.12 -8.40 -23.64
C MET A 709 6.93 -9.31 -24.55
N ALA A 710 8.10 -8.82 -24.97
CA ALA A 710 9.17 -9.62 -25.58
C ALA A 710 10.50 -9.24 -24.94
N ALA A 711 11.28 -10.23 -24.50
CA ALA A 711 12.61 -10.01 -23.96
C ALA A 711 13.62 -10.93 -24.66
N TYR A 712 14.78 -10.39 -24.98
CA TYR A 712 15.83 -11.14 -25.67
C TYR A 712 17.18 -10.94 -24.96
N THR A 713 17.80 -12.06 -24.59
CA THR A 713 19.13 -12.09 -24.00
C THR A 713 20.18 -11.97 -25.08
N ILE A 714 20.81 -10.79 -25.19
CA ILE A 714 21.89 -10.53 -26.17
C ILE A 714 23.15 -11.32 -25.81
N ASN A 715 23.49 -11.31 -24.51
CA ASN A 715 24.61 -12.08 -23.93
C ASN A 715 24.39 -12.24 -22.43
N LYS A 716 25.34 -12.89 -21.72
CA LYS A 716 25.23 -13.12 -20.27
C LYS A 716 25.10 -11.88 -19.40
N HIS A 717 25.40 -10.70 -19.96
CA HIS A 717 25.42 -9.42 -19.24
C HIS A 717 24.31 -8.47 -19.65
N VAL A 718 23.68 -8.67 -20.81
CA VAL A 718 22.74 -7.71 -21.39
C VAL A 718 21.51 -8.43 -21.92
N ASP A 719 20.34 -8.02 -21.48
CA ASP A 719 19.06 -8.34 -22.10
C ASP A 719 18.29 -7.06 -22.47
N LEU A 720 17.47 -7.17 -23.50
CA LEU A 720 16.54 -6.12 -23.92
C LEU A 720 15.11 -6.62 -23.70
N ARG A 721 14.25 -5.78 -23.15
CA ARG A 721 12.84 -6.07 -22.96
C ARG A 721 11.96 -4.95 -23.49
N LEU A 722 11.04 -5.32 -24.36
CA LEU A 722 9.97 -4.47 -24.86
C LEU A 722 8.67 -4.85 -24.18
N ASN A 723 8.04 -3.88 -23.53
CA ASN A 723 6.67 -4.00 -23.02
C ASN A 723 5.74 -3.13 -23.87
N VAL A 724 4.56 -3.64 -24.20
CA VAL A 724 3.45 -2.90 -24.81
C VAL A 724 2.25 -3.03 -23.92
N TYR A 725 1.78 -1.91 -23.40
CA TYR A 725 0.65 -1.83 -22.48
C TYR A 725 -0.61 -1.42 -23.24
N ASN A 726 -1.77 -1.92 -22.80
CA ASN A 726 -3.05 -1.68 -23.47
C ASN A 726 -2.97 -1.92 -24.98
N LEU A 727 -2.59 -3.13 -25.39
CA LEU A 727 -2.32 -3.52 -26.78
C LEU A 727 -3.48 -3.19 -27.72
N GLY A 728 -4.72 -3.32 -27.23
CA GLY A 728 -5.94 -3.04 -27.98
C GLY A 728 -6.34 -1.57 -28.03
N ASP A 729 -5.56 -0.67 -27.41
CA ASP A 729 -5.87 0.77 -27.28
C ASP A 729 -7.28 1.03 -26.71
N LYS A 730 -7.66 0.23 -25.72
CA LYS A 730 -8.98 0.33 -25.08
C LYS A 730 -9.09 1.62 -24.28
N GLU A 731 -10.08 2.44 -24.60
CA GLU A 731 -10.51 3.54 -23.75
C GLU A 731 -11.34 3.03 -22.57
N TYR A 732 -10.99 3.45 -21.34
CA TYR A 732 -11.70 3.04 -20.13
C TYR A 732 -11.55 4.07 -19.01
N VAL A 733 -12.41 4.01 -18.03
CA VAL A 733 -12.35 4.81 -16.80
C VAL A 733 -11.56 4.02 -15.75
N GLN A 734 -10.39 4.52 -15.38
CA GLN A 734 -9.55 3.89 -14.36
C GLN A 734 -10.06 4.18 -12.94
N ALA A 735 -10.39 5.44 -12.66
CA ALA A 735 -10.90 5.90 -11.38
C ALA A 735 -11.93 7.00 -11.60
N ILE A 736 -12.89 7.11 -10.69
CA ILE A 736 -13.93 8.16 -10.72
C ILE A 736 -14.05 8.80 -9.35
N ASN A 737 -14.27 10.11 -9.28
CA ASN A 737 -14.47 10.79 -8.01
C ASN A 737 -15.88 10.59 -7.44
N LYS A 738 -16.09 10.92 -6.18
CA LYS A 738 -17.34 10.67 -5.46
C LYS A 738 -18.54 11.36 -6.09
N SER A 739 -18.39 12.58 -6.56
CA SER A 739 -19.46 13.33 -7.23
C SER A 739 -19.71 12.89 -8.67
N GLY A 740 -18.79 12.15 -9.28
CA GLY A 740 -18.86 11.76 -10.69
C GLY A 740 -18.61 12.91 -11.68
N TYR A 741 -18.14 14.08 -11.24
CA TYR A 741 -17.77 15.18 -12.14
C TYR A 741 -16.47 14.93 -12.89
N ARG A 742 -15.59 14.14 -12.31
CA ARG A 742 -14.23 13.87 -12.83
C ARG A 742 -13.91 12.39 -12.83
N TYR A 743 -13.09 11.99 -13.80
CA TYR A 743 -12.53 10.63 -13.84
C TYR A 743 -11.06 10.68 -14.30
N THR A 744 -10.30 9.65 -13.95
CA THR A 744 -8.98 9.41 -14.52
C THR A 744 -9.15 8.47 -15.71
N PRO A 745 -8.77 8.90 -16.94
CA PRO A 745 -8.72 8.02 -18.10
C PRO A 745 -7.75 6.86 -17.87
N GLY A 746 -8.07 5.69 -18.41
CA GLY A 746 -7.12 4.60 -18.50
C GLY A 746 -5.97 4.97 -19.42
N THR A 747 -4.76 4.50 -19.10
CA THR A 747 -3.59 4.71 -19.94
C THR A 747 -3.83 4.15 -21.34
N PRO A 748 -3.64 4.93 -22.44
CA PRO A 748 -3.78 4.45 -23.80
C PRO A 748 -2.69 3.45 -24.14
N ARG A 749 -2.70 2.92 -25.39
CA ARG A 749 -1.60 2.06 -25.84
C ARG A 749 -0.27 2.79 -25.72
N SER A 750 0.63 2.19 -24.96
CA SER A 750 1.94 2.74 -24.66
C SER A 750 2.99 1.64 -24.66
N ALA A 751 4.26 2.01 -24.78
CA ALA A 751 5.34 1.04 -24.83
C ALA A 751 6.55 1.54 -24.03
N SER A 752 7.36 0.57 -23.56
CA SER A 752 8.68 0.84 -22.97
C SER A 752 9.70 -0.18 -23.44
N LEU A 753 10.91 0.30 -23.70
CA LEU A 753 12.09 -0.53 -24.01
C LEU A 753 13.07 -0.39 -22.85
N THR A 754 13.42 -1.51 -22.24
CA THR A 754 14.37 -1.59 -21.13
C THR A 754 15.59 -2.40 -21.54
N ALA A 755 16.78 -1.84 -21.34
CA ALA A 755 18.04 -2.58 -21.35
C ALA A 755 18.43 -2.91 -19.92
N ASN A 756 18.57 -4.19 -19.60
CA ASN A 756 19.01 -4.68 -18.30
C ASN A 756 20.47 -5.13 -18.40
N PHE A 757 21.24 -4.81 -17.39
CA PHE A 757 22.65 -5.13 -17.24
C PHE A 757 22.86 -5.98 -15.99
N LYS A 758 23.67 -7.04 -16.11
CA LYS A 758 23.97 -7.95 -15.01
C LYS A 758 25.42 -8.43 -15.09
N PHE A 759 26.18 -8.26 -13.98
CA PHE A 759 27.59 -8.59 -13.86
C PHE A 759 27.89 -9.37 -12.58
#